data_471c9fdf3cb4bf050a76f512d6db02cd
#
_entry.id   471c9fdf3cb4bf050a76f512d6db02cd
#
_cell.length_a   1.000
_cell.length_b   1.000
_cell.length_c   1.000
_cell.angle_alpha   90.00
_cell.angle_beta   90.00
_cell.angle_gamma   90.00
#
_symmetry.space_group_name_H-M   'P 1'
#
loop_
_entity.id
_entity.type
_entity.pdbx_description
1 polymer ?
#
loop_
_entity_poly.entity_id
_entity_poly.type
_entity_poly.pdbx_seq_one_letter_code
_entity_poly.pdbx_strand_id
1 'polypeptide(L)'
;MKCKSRKKPILAGTLAAAMAITGVTPVLASPAPDGKTNGQELASSMGMDQQWENWKADWETLKTDWTQISLTPGSDESKLNFAWYSQKKTGNVENQETSEEKTGADQTEEVALTEEADVLEVEEDEPGTSSVQEEQDGQAAVEEQQEEPVEEVTGDNQQGEQVVVEEPEQVQEETENEQTDEIAGMVEELLGDEAQTDAPKLIIGEGRNMKNAKAYIASQTDATTDTVTGTEYLSNKVTAENLKANTIYYYSYQKDDGTYSEPEAYTTKGTDKFSFIFVGDPQIGSSNELKGTDTAEFYEAQSDSVRSDAFNWEATLNAAMAKTNEQASFVVSAGDQIQTTKKKSPNKSADKSEIEYTGYLSPDVLKSLPVATTVGNHDADNANYTYHFNTPNSSELGSNGIVGGDYYFTYGDALFMMLNTQDTNVAEHKQFIEQAAAENPSCTWRIVTLHQDIYGSAEHSNEPEITNLRYQLVPYFEANDVDVVLTGHDHAYSRSQLLKGGVKTTEYSDDEFDEALDRDMDAGENPETRTEAPGNIQADSTDEADQKYLGYLNEVMDKNAVEKTDKEVAVNPEGILYMTANSSSGSKYYDLVPRMQSYIASRWQEDVPTYSVIDLTKDTFTIRTYRTDNDEQIDKTFTIKKTKKVSVSKTSAKIATQTYTGKALKPAFQVTLNGKTLREGIDYTTTYSNNVNTGKAKVVIQGKAGYSGTKTVYFQIVPKKVSMKSVKSSAKSSVSVSYAKASGNVSGYEITYATNSKFKSAKSVRTKNTSYILKSIKRNTTCYVKVRAYKTIDGKRAYGAYSSVSKVKVK
;
A
#
# COMPACT_ATOMS: atom_id res chain seq x y z
N MET A 1 -18.08 -0.18 16.77
CA MET A 1 -17.83 -0.62 18.16
C MET A 1 -17.37 0.58 18.97
N LYS A 2 -18.01 0.87 20.10
CA LYS A 2 -17.64 2.05 20.91
C LYS A 2 -16.46 1.65 21.79
N CYS A 3 -15.25 2.15 21.50
CA CYS A 3 -14.15 2.12 22.45
C CYS A 3 -14.51 3.05 23.62
N LYS A 4 -14.66 2.51 24.84
CA LYS A 4 -14.92 3.30 26.03
C LYS A 4 -13.61 3.92 26.49
N SER A 5 -13.35 5.19 26.13
CA SER A 5 -12.21 5.92 26.67
C SER A 5 -12.40 6.08 28.21
N ARG A 6 -11.61 5.36 28.98
CA ARG A 6 -11.49 5.60 30.44
C ARG A 6 -10.53 6.76 30.66
N LYS A 7 -11.06 7.94 31.01
CA LYS A 7 -10.24 9.06 31.49
C LYS A 7 -9.59 8.65 32.81
N LYS A 8 -8.26 8.53 32.85
CA LYS A 8 -7.48 8.42 34.11
C LYS A 8 -6.99 9.79 34.55
N PRO A 9 -6.95 10.09 35.85
CA PRO A 9 -6.42 11.36 36.36
C PRO A 9 -4.88 11.36 36.31
N ILE A 10 -4.33 12.46 35.81
CA ILE A 10 -2.90 12.75 35.76
C ILE A 10 -2.38 12.94 37.20
N LEU A 11 -1.46 12.11 37.65
CA LEU A 11 -0.67 12.32 38.84
C LEU A 11 0.70 12.86 38.42
N ALA A 12 0.87 14.18 38.54
CA ALA A 12 2.17 14.84 38.34
C ALA A 12 3.10 14.52 39.50
N GLY A 13 4.12 13.71 39.28
CA GLY A 13 5.20 13.45 40.20
C GLY A 13 6.53 13.97 39.64
N THR A 14 6.98 15.13 40.15
CA THR A 14 8.29 15.69 39.88
C THR A 14 9.41 14.76 40.35
N LEU A 15 10.28 14.35 39.42
CA LEU A 15 11.63 13.92 39.77
C LEU A 15 12.64 14.53 38.77
N ALA A 16 13.29 15.63 39.21
CA ALA A 16 14.45 16.17 38.52
C ALA A 16 15.71 15.42 39.00
N ALA A 17 16.41 14.74 38.12
CA ALA A 17 17.79 14.34 38.34
C ALA A 17 18.54 14.42 37.00
N ALA A 18 19.59 15.23 37.03
CA ALA A 18 20.46 15.54 35.93
C ALA A 18 21.19 14.32 35.36
N MET A 19 21.19 14.15 34.05
CA MET A 19 22.30 13.54 33.29
C MET A 19 22.55 14.35 32.04
N ALA A 20 23.76 14.87 31.94
CA ALA A 20 24.28 15.57 30.80
C ALA A 20 24.84 14.58 29.77
N ILE A 21 24.73 14.97 28.49
CA ILE A 21 25.57 14.58 27.35
C ILE A 21 25.27 13.23 26.70
N THR A 22 24.41 13.24 25.73
CA THR A 22 24.65 12.92 24.31
C THR A 22 23.40 13.39 23.55
N GLY A 23 23.60 14.14 22.47
CA GLY A 23 22.50 14.77 21.72
C GLY A 23 21.62 13.74 21.02
N VAL A 24 20.61 13.30 21.75
CA VAL A 24 19.35 12.74 21.24
C VAL A 24 18.30 13.65 21.85
N THR A 25 17.71 14.51 21.04
CA THR A 25 16.50 15.21 21.43
C THR A 25 15.48 14.15 21.89
N PRO A 26 14.93 14.27 23.12
CA PRO A 26 13.84 13.39 23.50
C PRO A 26 12.70 13.65 22.51
N VAL A 27 12.30 12.62 21.78
CA VAL A 27 11.02 12.61 21.09
C VAL A 27 9.99 12.83 22.18
N LEU A 28 9.38 14.01 22.22
CA LEU A 28 8.26 14.31 23.10
C LEU A 28 7.18 13.27 22.78
N ALA A 29 6.60 12.69 23.81
CA ALA A 29 5.47 11.79 23.63
C ALA A 29 4.38 12.52 22.83
N SER A 30 3.84 11.85 21.83
CA SER A 30 2.72 12.38 21.04
C SER A 30 1.59 12.83 21.97
N PRO A 31 0.86 13.89 21.56
CA PRO A 31 -0.35 14.30 22.25
C PRO A 31 -1.38 13.18 22.38
N ALA A 32 -2.42 13.43 23.12
CA ALA A 32 -3.47 12.46 23.38
C ALA A 32 -4.11 11.93 22.08
N PRO A 33 -4.61 10.67 22.07
CA PRO A 33 -5.42 10.14 20.97
C PRO A 33 -6.57 11.08 20.62
N ASP A 34 -6.96 11.14 19.34
CA ASP A 34 -7.95 12.07 18.81
C ASP A 34 -7.47 13.54 18.72
N GLY A 35 -6.18 13.77 18.56
CA GLY A 35 -5.61 15.06 18.20
C GLY A 35 -6.16 15.55 16.84
N LYS A 36 -6.19 16.86 16.65
CA LYS A 36 -6.56 17.49 15.38
C LYS A 36 -5.83 18.82 15.20
N THR A 37 -5.68 19.27 13.95
CA THR A 37 -5.15 20.61 13.63
C THR A 37 -6.29 21.56 13.25
N ASN A 38 -6.45 22.64 13.98
CA ASN A 38 -7.42 23.67 13.64
C ASN A 38 -6.91 24.53 12.46
N GLY A 39 -7.81 24.93 11.55
CA GLY A 39 -7.46 25.74 10.36
C GLY A 39 -6.83 27.09 10.70
N GLN A 40 -7.28 27.76 11.76
CA GLN A 40 -6.64 28.99 12.24
C GLN A 40 -5.22 28.77 12.77
N GLU A 41 -4.98 27.67 13.47
CA GLU A 41 -3.66 27.34 14.00
C GLU A 41 -2.67 27.02 12.87
N LEU A 42 -3.10 26.23 11.87
CA LEU A 42 -2.28 25.94 10.71
C LEU A 42 -2.01 27.23 9.91
N ALA A 43 -3.03 28.05 9.65
CA ALA A 43 -2.87 29.32 8.96
C ALA A 43 -1.83 30.22 9.67
N SER A 44 -1.93 30.34 10.99
CA SER A 44 -0.99 31.17 11.77
C SER A 44 0.44 30.61 11.72
N SER A 45 0.61 29.28 11.79
CA SER A 45 1.94 28.64 11.70
C SER A 45 2.61 28.85 10.34
N MET A 46 1.80 28.92 9.27
CA MET A 46 2.25 29.12 7.88
C MET A 46 2.30 30.62 7.48
N GLY A 47 1.85 31.53 8.34
CA GLY A 47 1.73 32.97 8.00
C GLY A 47 0.61 33.26 7.01
N MET A 48 -0.47 32.47 7.02
CA MET A 48 -1.61 32.52 6.10
C MET A 48 -2.88 33.08 6.76
N ASP A 49 -2.75 33.86 7.85
CA ASP A 49 -3.92 34.38 8.60
C ASP A 49 -4.92 35.14 7.72
N GLN A 50 -4.43 35.89 6.71
CA GLN A 50 -5.32 36.63 5.81
C GLN A 50 -6.07 35.69 4.86
N GLN A 51 -5.43 34.63 4.37
CA GLN A 51 -6.07 33.61 3.55
C GLN A 51 -7.18 32.89 4.34
N TRP A 52 -6.91 32.58 5.61
CA TRP A 52 -7.92 32.00 6.50
C TRP A 52 -9.15 32.94 6.68
N GLU A 53 -8.92 34.23 6.88
CA GLU A 53 -10.05 35.20 7.01
C GLU A 53 -10.86 35.29 5.70
N ASN A 54 -10.19 35.29 4.54
CA ASN A 54 -10.86 35.29 3.23
C ASN A 54 -11.66 33.98 3.05
N TRP A 55 -11.04 32.85 3.30
CA TRP A 55 -11.68 31.54 3.21
C TRP A 55 -12.93 31.40 4.06
N LYS A 56 -12.93 31.93 5.29
CA LYS A 56 -14.13 31.95 6.12
C LYS A 56 -15.30 32.72 5.48
N ALA A 57 -15.00 33.76 4.74
CA ALA A 57 -16.02 34.51 4.02
C ALA A 57 -16.53 33.78 2.77
N ASP A 58 -15.61 33.19 2.00
CA ASP A 58 -15.90 32.46 0.77
C ASP A 58 -16.70 31.18 1.09
N TRP A 59 -16.40 30.51 2.22
CA TRP A 59 -17.09 29.30 2.68
C TRP A 59 -18.60 29.50 2.86
N GLU A 60 -19.04 30.67 3.32
CA GLU A 60 -20.46 30.93 3.53
C GLU A 60 -21.29 30.86 2.24
N THR A 61 -20.66 31.10 1.09
CA THR A 61 -21.27 30.95 -0.22
C THR A 61 -21.06 29.56 -0.81
N LEU A 62 -19.85 29.02 -0.61
CA LEU A 62 -19.43 27.78 -1.22
C LEU A 62 -20.11 26.52 -0.62
N LYS A 63 -20.38 26.52 0.68
CA LYS A 63 -20.89 25.35 1.44
C LYS A 63 -22.23 24.78 0.95
N THR A 64 -22.94 25.50 0.07
CA THR A 64 -24.20 25.07 -0.56
C THR A 64 -24.03 24.74 -2.05
N ASP A 65 -22.84 24.86 -2.62
CA ASP A 65 -22.57 24.56 -4.02
C ASP A 65 -22.06 23.11 -4.17
N TRP A 66 -22.97 22.21 -4.52
CA TRP A 66 -22.66 20.80 -4.77
C TRP A 66 -22.21 20.50 -6.21
N THR A 67 -22.13 21.56 -7.07
CA THR A 67 -21.89 21.40 -8.51
C THR A 67 -20.40 21.42 -8.90
N GLN A 68 -19.50 21.38 -7.94
CA GLN A 68 -18.06 21.42 -8.15
C GLN A 68 -17.56 20.25 -9.00
N ILE A 69 -16.59 20.54 -9.87
CA ILE A 69 -16.02 19.54 -10.76
C ILE A 69 -14.86 18.80 -10.11
N SER A 70 -14.83 17.47 -10.27
CA SER A 70 -13.69 16.63 -9.92
C SER A 70 -12.95 16.16 -11.17
N LEU A 71 -11.63 16.06 -11.07
CA LEU A 71 -10.74 15.47 -12.06
C LEU A 71 -10.14 14.18 -11.52
N THR A 72 -10.17 13.13 -12.35
CA THR A 72 -9.55 11.83 -12.03
C THR A 72 -8.61 11.43 -13.18
N PRO A 73 -7.45 10.78 -12.94
CA PRO A 73 -6.65 10.23 -14.03
C PRO A 73 -7.50 9.37 -14.96
N GLY A 74 -7.27 9.45 -16.27
CA GLY A 74 -7.90 8.54 -17.23
C GLY A 74 -7.27 7.14 -17.20
N SER A 75 -7.70 6.23 -18.06
CA SER A 75 -7.16 4.86 -18.14
C SER A 75 -5.65 4.81 -18.44
N ASP A 76 -5.15 5.86 -19.06
CA ASP A 76 -3.74 6.10 -19.36
C ASP A 76 -3.46 7.62 -19.44
N GLU A 77 -2.21 8.01 -19.54
CA GLU A 77 -1.76 9.41 -19.53
C GLU A 77 -2.29 10.27 -20.69
N SER A 78 -2.92 9.68 -21.68
CA SER A 78 -3.55 10.41 -22.81
C SER A 78 -5.02 10.75 -22.58
N LYS A 79 -5.54 10.47 -21.37
CA LYS A 79 -6.95 10.67 -21.02
C LYS A 79 -7.08 11.41 -19.70
N LEU A 80 -8.20 12.11 -19.54
CA LEU A 80 -8.60 12.79 -18.32
C LEU A 80 -10.08 12.58 -18.07
N ASN A 81 -10.45 12.21 -16.87
CA ASN A 81 -11.83 11.98 -16.47
C ASN A 81 -12.34 13.16 -15.64
N PHE A 82 -13.63 13.49 -15.84
CA PHE A 82 -14.34 14.55 -15.15
C PHE A 82 -15.63 14.00 -14.56
N ALA A 83 -16.03 14.54 -13.40
CA ALA A 83 -17.37 14.38 -12.86
C ALA A 83 -17.83 15.65 -12.17
N TRP A 84 -19.12 16.00 -12.29
CA TRP A 84 -19.76 17.13 -11.61
C TRP A 84 -21.26 16.91 -11.49
N TYR A 85 -21.89 17.58 -10.55
CA TYR A 85 -23.34 17.55 -10.44
C TYR A 85 -24.01 18.61 -11.30
N SER A 86 -25.25 18.30 -11.73
CA SER A 86 -26.21 19.27 -12.25
C SER A 86 -27.60 18.98 -11.69
N GLN A 87 -28.42 20.00 -11.56
CA GLN A 87 -29.80 19.87 -11.10
C GLN A 87 -30.66 19.17 -12.16
N LYS A 88 -31.47 18.21 -11.72
CA LYS A 88 -32.42 17.54 -12.60
C LYS A 88 -33.56 18.48 -12.98
N LYS A 89 -33.70 18.84 -14.28
CA LYS A 89 -34.76 19.72 -14.75
C LYS A 89 -36.11 19.01 -14.58
N THR A 90 -36.98 19.56 -13.71
CA THR A 90 -38.38 19.13 -13.66
C THR A 90 -39.06 19.57 -14.94
N GLY A 91 -39.39 18.61 -15.81
CA GLY A 91 -40.14 18.93 -17.05
C GLY A 91 -41.42 19.66 -16.71
N ASN A 92 -41.64 20.82 -17.28
CA ASN A 92 -42.94 21.48 -17.27
C ASN A 92 -43.96 20.54 -17.90
N VAL A 93 -44.76 19.88 -17.04
CA VAL A 93 -46.00 19.27 -17.52
C VAL A 93 -46.95 20.41 -17.88
N GLU A 94 -46.92 20.85 -19.15
CA GLU A 94 -48.02 21.67 -19.67
C GLU A 94 -49.31 20.86 -19.50
N ASN A 95 -50.20 21.37 -18.67
CA ASN A 95 -51.57 20.89 -18.48
C ASN A 95 -52.30 20.84 -19.85
N GLN A 96 -52.28 19.66 -20.49
CA GLN A 96 -53.33 19.35 -21.44
C GLN A 96 -54.51 18.79 -20.64
N GLU A 97 -55.50 19.69 -20.37
CA GLU A 97 -56.85 19.27 -20.02
C GLU A 97 -57.40 18.44 -21.18
N THR A 98 -57.55 17.14 -20.98
CA THR A 98 -58.48 16.34 -21.78
C THR A 98 -59.41 15.59 -20.87
N SER A 99 -60.69 15.93 -21.09
CA SER A 99 -61.90 15.45 -20.52
C SER A 99 -62.06 13.94 -20.40
N GLU A 100 -62.73 13.59 -19.31
CA GLU A 100 -63.35 12.36 -18.88
C GLU A 100 -63.79 11.36 -19.98
N GLU A 101 -63.54 10.04 -19.70
CA GLU A 101 -64.60 9.04 -19.77
C GLU A 101 -64.29 7.87 -18.85
N LYS A 102 -65.27 7.53 -17.95
CA LYS A 102 -65.30 6.47 -17.02
C LYS A 102 -65.71 5.17 -17.72
N THR A 103 -65.03 4.07 -17.40
CA THR A 103 -65.56 2.71 -17.17
C THR A 103 -64.37 1.89 -16.66
N GLY A 104 -64.41 1.19 -15.58
CA GLY A 104 -65.31 0.38 -14.84
C GLY A 104 -64.71 -1.00 -14.62
N ALA A 105 -64.39 -1.31 -13.34
CA ALA A 105 -64.35 -2.67 -12.76
C ALA A 105 -63.17 -3.64 -13.00
N ASP A 106 -62.40 -3.85 -11.97
CA ASP A 106 -62.34 -5.04 -11.09
C ASP A 106 -61.30 -6.09 -11.47
N GLN A 107 -60.38 -6.34 -10.65
CA GLN A 107 -60.02 -7.52 -9.83
C GLN A 107 -58.58 -7.51 -9.32
N THR A 108 -58.50 -7.61 -8.03
CA THR A 108 -57.37 -7.87 -7.16
C THR A 108 -56.73 -9.23 -7.42
N GLU A 109 -55.39 -9.29 -7.41
CA GLU A 109 -54.65 -10.45 -6.88
C GLU A 109 -53.46 -9.97 -6.07
N GLU A 110 -53.58 -10.15 -4.78
CA GLU A 110 -52.58 -9.97 -3.75
C GLU A 110 -51.66 -11.20 -3.74
N VAL A 111 -50.35 -11.02 -3.96
CA VAL A 111 -49.35 -12.04 -3.66
C VAL A 111 -48.48 -11.50 -2.54
N ALA A 112 -48.74 -12.03 -1.34
CA ALA A 112 -47.92 -11.81 -0.16
C ALA A 112 -46.59 -12.57 -0.27
N LEU A 113 -45.47 -11.87 -0.17
CA LEU A 113 -44.18 -12.43 0.14
C LEU A 113 -43.84 -12.08 1.60
N THR A 114 -43.73 -13.13 2.40
CA THR A 114 -43.32 -13.06 3.80
C THR A 114 -41.84 -12.83 3.91
N GLU A 115 -41.44 -11.72 4.53
CA GLU A 115 -40.09 -11.47 5.03
C GLU A 115 -40.00 -12.02 6.46
N GLU A 116 -39.09 -12.93 6.71
CA GLU A 116 -38.57 -13.18 8.05
C GLU A 116 -37.23 -12.46 8.16
N ALA A 117 -37.20 -11.40 8.95
CA ALA A 117 -36.01 -10.72 9.39
C ALA A 117 -35.84 -10.94 10.89
N ASP A 118 -34.83 -11.68 11.27
CA ASP A 118 -34.36 -11.75 12.66
C ASP A 118 -33.66 -10.47 13.05
N VAL A 119 -34.28 -9.72 13.96
CA VAL A 119 -33.72 -8.53 14.60
C VAL A 119 -33.19 -8.97 15.94
N LEU A 120 -31.88 -8.85 16.12
CA LEU A 120 -31.25 -8.84 17.44
C LEU A 120 -31.15 -7.39 17.94
N GLU A 121 -32.00 -7.08 18.90
CA GLU A 121 -31.93 -5.84 19.70
C GLU A 121 -30.80 -5.99 20.74
N VAL A 122 -29.90 -5.03 20.79
CA VAL A 122 -28.99 -4.81 21.90
C VAL A 122 -29.38 -3.51 22.58
N GLU A 123 -29.79 -3.63 23.85
CA GLU A 123 -30.22 -2.52 24.71
C GLU A 123 -29.07 -1.58 25.07
N GLU A 124 -29.31 -0.28 24.90
CA GLU A 124 -28.42 0.79 25.40
C GLU A 124 -28.81 1.19 26.82
N ASP A 125 -27.89 1.06 27.76
CA ASP A 125 -27.98 1.65 29.11
C ASP A 125 -27.35 3.06 29.12
N GLU A 126 -28.16 4.05 29.42
CA GLU A 126 -27.71 5.42 29.76
C GLU A 126 -27.26 5.51 31.23
N PRO A 127 -26.23 6.34 31.56
CA PRO A 127 -26.08 6.88 32.90
C PRO A 127 -26.30 8.39 32.97
N GLY A 128 -27.06 8.72 33.96
CA GLY A 128 -27.65 10.01 34.26
C GLY A 128 -26.68 11.14 34.61
N THR A 129 -27.28 12.30 34.48
CA THR A 129 -26.81 13.64 34.83
C THR A 129 -26.45 13.82 36.28
N SER A 130 -25.32 14.49 36.55
CA SER A 130 -25.14 15.22 37.81
C SER A 130 -24.37 16.52 37.58
N SER A 131 -25.07 17.61 37.89
CA SER A 131 -24.62 19.00 37.93
C SER A 131 -23.69 19.28 39.11
N VAL A 132 -22.62 20.06 38.93
CA VAL A 132 -22.00 20.88 39.96
C VAL A 132 -21.47 22.19 39.43
N GLN A 133 -21.73 23.20 40.21
CA GLN A 133 -21.67 24.66 40.03
C GLN A 133 -20.23 25.23 39.84
N GLU A 134 -20.28 26.48 39.32
CA GLU A 134 -19.25 27.53 39.27
C GLU A 134 -18.60 27.85 40.62
N GLU A 135 -17.32 28.21 40.58
CA GLU A 135 -16.78 29.27 41.44
C GLU A 135 -15.71 30.07 40.69
N GLN A 136 -15.93 31.40 40.69
CA GLN A 136 -15.00 32.44 40.25
C GLN A 136 -13.96 32.70 41.33
N ASP A 137 -12.75 33.09 40.98
CA ASP A 137 -12.08 34.34 41.39
C ASP A 137 -10.57 34.33 41.12
N GLY A 138 -10.06 35.49 40.69
CA GLY A 138 -8.77 35.99 41.12
C GLY A 138 -7.85 36.59 40.06
N GLN A 139 -8.03 37.90 39.80
CA GLN A 139 -7.07 38.75 39.06
C GLN A 139 -5.73 38.89 39.77
N ALA A 140 -4.61 38.96 39.04
CA ALA A 140 -3.47 39.82 39.41
C ALA A 140 -2.71 40.27 38.15
N ALA A 141 -2.64 41.58 37.99
CA ALA A 141 -1.84 42.32 37.02
C ALA A 141 -0.42 42.55 37.56
N VAL A 142 0.58 42.62 36.68
CA VAL A 142 1.83 43.45 36.82
C VAL A 142 2.52 43.47 35.46
N GLU A 143 2.54 44.61 34.91
CA GLU A 143 3.56 45.66 34.59
C GLU A 143 4.37 45.51 33.28
N GLU A 144 4.19 46.58 32.52
CA GLU A 144 4.97 47.05 31.37
C GLU A 144 6.47 47.23 31.62
N GLN A 145 7.28 47.04 30.63
CA GLN A 145 8.46 47.89 30.33
C GLN A 145 8.61 48.12 28.84
N GLN A 146 8.54 49.44 28.51
CA GLN A 146 8.91 50.01 27.20
C GLN A 146 10.41 50.14 27.07
N GLU A 147 10.93 50.01 25.90
CA GLU A 147 12.06 50.81 25.39
C GLU A 147 11.94 51.05 23.87
N GLU A 148 12.05 52.35 23.53
CA GLU A 148 12.03 52.99 22.22
C GLU A 148 13.47 53.15 21.65
N PRO A 149 13.71 53.93 20.54
CA PRO A 149 13.94 53.48 19.17
C PRO A 149 15.32 53.96 18.64
N VAL A 150 15.72 53.51 17.46
CA VAL A 150 16.87 54.14 16.76
C VAL A 150 16.53 54.44 15.28
N GLU A 151 16.81 55.64 14.95
CA GLU A 151 16.64 56.58 13.86
C GLU A 151 16.83 56.12 12.39
N GLU A 152 16.05 56.82 11.59
CA GLU A 152 16.10 57.24 10.20
C GLU A 152 17.46 57.40 9.50
N VAL A 153 17.49 57.09 8.22
CA VAL A 153 18.21 57.85 7.20
C VAL A 153 17.35 58.05 5.94
N THR A 154 17.11 59.34 5.68
CA THR A 154 16.35 59.92 4.57
C THR A 154 17.13 59.89 3.23
N GLY A 155 16.39 59.79 2.14
CA GLY A 155 16.89 60.07 0.80
C GLY A 155 15.77 60.29 -0.23
N ASP A 156 15.50 61.54 -0.47
CA ASP A 156 14.49 62.17 -1.33
C ASP A 156 14.66 61.84 -2.82
N ASN A 157 13.60 61.63 -3.59
CA ASN A 157 13.26 62.42 -4.76
C ASN A 157 11.88 62.09 -5.36
N GLN A 158 11.18 63.17 -5.65
CA GLN A 158 9.86 63.30 -6.21
C GLN A 158 9.79 62.89 -7.68
N GLN A 159 8.62 62.32 -8.12
CA GLN A 159 7.74 62.97 -9.11
C GLN A 159 6.41 62.20 -9.18
N GLY A 160 5.34 62.94 -8.97
CA GLY A 160 3.99 62.47 -9.01
C GLY A 160 3.46 62.29 -10.43
N GLU A 161 2.67 61.25 -10.62
CA GLU A 161 1.60 61.20 -11.59
C GLU A 161 0.35 60.66 -10.89
N GLN A 162 -0.73 61.44 -10.91
CA GLN A 162 -2.05 61.03 -10.47
C GLN A 162 -2.56 59.99 -11.45
N VAL A 163 -2.73 58.76 -11.05
CA VAL A 163 -3.56 57.79 -11.73
C VAL A 163 -4.94 57.80 -11.06
N VAL A 164 -5.92 58.15 -11.87
CA VAL A 164 -7.33 58.03 -11.55
C VAL A 164 -7.65 56.55 -11.42
N VAL A 165 -8.11 56.12 -10.25
CA VAL A 165 -8.63 54.77 -10.05
C VAL A 165 -10.07 54.82 -10.57
N GLU A 166 -10.29 54.22 -11.73
CA GLU A 166 -11.64 53.79 -12.20
C GLU A 166 -11.97 52.45 -11.59
N GLU A 167 -13.18 52.28 -11.15
CA GLU A 167 -13.73 51.07 -10.49
C GLU A 167 -13.60 49.83 -11.40
N PRO A 168 -13.14 48.65 -10.91
CA PRO A 168 -12.88 47.49 -11.76
C PRO A 168 -14.05 46.54 -12.01
N GLU A 169 -15.20 46.71 -11.36
CA GLU A 169 -16.21 45.63 -11.34
C GLU A 169 -17.06 45.50 -12.62
N GLN A 170 -17.31 46.54 -13.36
CA GLN A 170 -18.13 46.42 -14.58
C GLN A 170 -17.37 45.93 -15.83
N VAL A 171 -16.06 46.07 -15.88
CA VAL A 171 -15.26 45.63 -17.05
C VAL A 171 -14.94 44.15 -17.01
N GLN A 172 -14.95 43.50 -15.83
CA GLN A 172 -14.76 42.06 -15.71
C GLN A 172 -15.99 41.26 -16.11
N GLU A 173 -17.19 41.60 -15.67
CA GLU A 173 -18.45 40.94 -16.06
C GLU A 173 -18.75 40.97 -17.57
N GLU A 174 -18.44 42.07 -18.29
CA GLU A 174 -18.66 42.16 -19.74
C GLU A 174 -17.68 41.27 -20.53
N THR A 175 -16.45 41.08 -20.06
CA THR A 175 -15.45 40.19 -20.72
C THR A 175 -15.67 38.71 -20.42
N GLU A 176 -16.17 38.36 -19.25
CA GLU A 176 -16.51 36.97 -18.87
C GLU A 176 -17.73 36.46 -19.66
N ASN A 177 -18.77 37.23 -19.82
CA ASN A 177 -19.94 36.86 -20.62
C ASN A 177 -19.60 36.66 -22.12
N GLU A 178 -18.72 37.48 -22.72
CA GLU A 178 -18.30 37.32 -24.11
C GLU A 178 -17.51 36.00 -24.31
N GLN A 179 -16.68 35.55 -23.34
CA GLN A 179 -15.89 34.36 -23.45
C GLN A 179 -16.73 33.08 -23.30
N THR A 180 -17.71 33.07 -22.41
CA THR A 180 -18.64 31.93 -22.24
C THR A 180 -19.57 31.74 -23.43
N ASP A 181 -20.01 32.83 -24.07
CA ASP A 181 -20.80 32.77 -25.32
C ASP A 181 -20.00 32.27 -26.51
N GLU A 182 -18.70 32.60 -26.61
CA GLU A 182 -17.79 32.04 -27.62
C GLU A 182 -17.62 30.53 -27.44
N ILE A 183 -17.47 30.05 -26.19
CA ILE A 183 -17.39 28.62 -25.85
C ILE A 183 -18.65 27.87 -26.26
N ALA A 184 -19.84 28.41 -25.96
CA ALA A 184 -21.13 27.84 -26.36
C ALA A 184 -21.20 27.64 -27.89
N GLY A 185 -20.83 28.69 -28.66
CA GLY A 185 -20.74 28.60 -30.11
C GLY A 185 -19.77 27.54 -30.63
N MET A 186 -18.59 27.39 -29.99
CA MET A 186 -17.62 26.34 -30.34
C MET A 186 -18.18 24.94 -30.09
N VAL A 187 -18.90 24.73 -29.00
CA VAL A 187 -19.51 23.43 -28.66
C VAL A 187 -20.58 23.06 -29.68
N GLU A 188 -21.45 24.02 -30.06
CA GLU A 188 -22.46 23.80 -31.09
C GLU A 188 -21.84 23.46 -32.45
N GLU A 189 -20.77 24.14 -32.86
CA GLU A 189 -20.04 23.82 -34.09
C GLU A 189 -19.42 22.42 -34.08
N LEU A 190 -18.83 22.01 -32.96
CA LEU A 190 -18.13 20.71 -32.80
C LEU A 190 -19.11 19.52 -32.74
N LEU A 191 -20.24 19.65 -32.07
CA LEU A 191 -21.24 18.59 -31.88
C LEU A 191 -22.35 18.58 -32.96
N GLY A 192 -22.61 19.72 -33.65
CA GLY A 192 -23.67 19.81 -34.61
C GLY A 192 -25.05 19.44 -34.06
N ASP A 193 -25.78 18.55 -34.74
CA ASP A 193 -27.12 18.12 -34.30
C ASP A 193 -27.11 17.41 -32.93
N GLU A 194 -25.98 16.85 -32.50
CA GLU A 194 -25.83 16.18 -31.19
C GLU A 194 -25.84 17.21 -30.03
N ALA A 195 -25.54 18.48 -30.30
CA ALA A 195 -25.60 19.55 -29.29
C ALA A 195 -27.02 19.80 -28.74
N GLN A 196 -28.06 19.34 -29.42
CA GLN A 196 -29.45 19.52 -29.04
C GLN A 196 -29.94 18.61 -27.87
N THR A 197 -29.03 17.80 -27.30
CA THR A 197 -29.37 16.99 -26.12
C THR A 197 -29.44 17.87 -24.86
N ASP A 198 -30.30 17.48 -23.90
CA ASP A 198 -30.41 18.15 -22.61
C ASP A 198 -29.22 17.82 -21.66
N ALA A 199 -28.44 16.78 -21.97
CA ALA A 199 -27.28 16.41 -21.17
C ALA A 199 -26.19 17.49 -21.26
N PRO A 200 -25.55 17.87 -20.12
CA PRO A 200 -24.49 18.86 -20.10
C PRO A 200 -23.30 18.47 -20.96
N LYS A 201 -22.56 19.47 -21.41
CA LYS A 201 -21.41 19.32 -22.31
C LYS A 201 -20.14 19.78 -21.61
N LEU A 202 -18.99 19.22 -22.04
CA LEU A 202 -17.66 19.68 -21.70
C LEU A 202 -16.85 19.89 -22.96
N ILE A 203 -16.10 20.97 -23.04
CA ILE A 203 -15.13 21.24 -24.12
C ILE A 203 -13.71 21.29 -23.53
N ILE A 204 -12.74 20.80 -24.26
CA ILE A 204 -11.31 20.86 -23.92
C ILE A 204 -10.48 21.10 -25.15
N GLY A 205 -9.51 22.04 -25.10
CA GLY A 205 -8.66 22.43 -26.22
C GLY A 205 -7.24 22.83 -25.80
N GLU A 206 -6.30 22.89 -26.76
CA GLU A 206 -4.91 23.25 -26.51
C GLU A 206 -4.75 24.79 -26.36
N GLY A 207 -4.15 25.24 -25.25
CA GLY A 207 -3.94 26.66 -24.95
C GLY A 207 -5.25 27.43 -24.67
N ARG A 208 -5.14 28.68 -24.20
CA ARG A 208 -6.27 29.48 -23.76
C ARG A 208 -7.32 29.73 -24.86
N ASN A 209 -6.92 29.74 -26.13
CA ASN A 209 -7.82 29.86 -27.29
C ASN A 209 -8.38 28.51 -27.77
N MET A 210 -8.30 27.47 -26.96
CA MET A 210 -8.87 26.14 -27.16
C MET A 210 -8.62 25.54 -28.55
N LYS A 211 -7.40 25.70 -29.07
CA LYS A 211 -7.02 25.15 -30.37
C LYS A 211 -7.17 23.63 -30.39
N ASN A 212 -7.66 23.08 -31.51
CA ASN A 212 -7.95 21.65 -31.69
C ASN A 212 -8.93 21.13 -30.61
N ALA A 213 -9.87 21.95 -30.19
CA ALA A 213 -10.85 21.59 -29.18
C ALA A 213 -11.69 20.38 -29.59
N LYS A 214 -12.14 19.66 -28.57
CA LYS A 214 -13.14 18.60 -28.67
C LYS A 214 -14.23 18.87 -27.65
N ALA A 215 -15.47 18.66 -28.08
CA ALA A 215 -16.61 18.71 -27.19
C ALA A 215 -17.14 17.30 -26.91
N TYR A 216 -17.62 17.10 -25.70
CA TYR A 216 -18.16 15.83 -25.19
C TYR A 216 -19.52 16.06 -24.57
N ILE A 217 -20.43 15.10 -24.73
CA ILE A 217 -21.71 15.05 -24.05
C ILE A 217 -21.53 14.17 -22.80
N ALA A 218 -21.94 14.64 -21.64
CA ALA A 218 -21.82 13.89 -20.40
C ALA A 218 -22.76 12.68 -20.37
N SER A 219 -22.30 11.56 -19.85
CA SER A 219 -23.17 10.49 -19.38
C SER A 219 -23.77 10.91 -18.04
N GLN A 220 -25.08 10.70 -17.85
CA GLN A 220 -25.80 11.12 -16.66
C GLN A 220 -26.35 9.91 -15.89
N THR A 221 -26.29 10.01 -14.55
CA THR A 221 -26.95 9.08 -13.62
C THR A 221 -27.62 9.85 -12.52
N ASP A 222 -28.79 9.38 -12.03
CA ASP A 222 -29.39 9.96 -10.83
C ASP A 222 -28.39 9.86 -9.67
N ALA A 223 -28.19 10.96 -8.95
CA ALA A 223 -27.24 11.03 -7.85
C ALA A 223 -27.96 11.16 -6.51
N THR A 224 -28.07 12.36 -5.97
CA THR A 224 -28.61 12.62 -4.64
C THR A 224 -29.78 13.60 -4.70
N THR A 225 -30.53 13.72 -3.62
CA THR A 225 -31.58 14.71 -3.46
C THR A 225 -31.33 15.51 -2.21
N ASP A 226 -31.26 16.83 -2.32
CA ASP A 226 -31.25 17.70 -1.15
C ASP A 226 -32.60 17.59 -0.42
N THR A 227 -32.58 17.00 0.76
CA THR A 227 -33.80 16.77 1.55
C THR A 227 -34.42 18.08 2.11
N VAL A 228 -33.65 19.17 2.12
CA VAL A 228 -34.13 20.50 2.59
C VAL A 228 -34.85 21.25 1.49
N THR A 229 -34.27 21.31 0.30
CA THR A 229 -34.84 22.07 -0.84
C THR A 229 -35.72 21.18 -1.75
N GLY A 230 -35.56 19.88 -1.73
CA GLY A 230 -36.16 18.92 -2.65
C GLY A 230 -35.53 18.92 -4.04
N THR A 231 -34.37 19.53 -4.20
CA THR A 231 -33.62 19.55 -5.46
C THR A 231 -32.99 18.17 -5.74
N GLU A 232 -33.36 17.58 -6.90
CA GLU A 232 -32.74 16.36 -7.37
C GLU A 232 -31.49 16.68 -8.21
N TYR A 233 -30.39 15.95 -7.99
CA TYR A 233 -29.11 16.08 -8.70
C TYR A 233 -28.82 14.88 -9.58
N LEU A 234 -28.16 15.15 -10.71
CA LEU A 234 -27.58 14.16 -11.62
C LEU A 234 -26.05 14.23 -11.54
N SER A 235 -25.38 13.10 -11.53
CA SER A 235 -23.94 13.03 -11.75
C SER A 235 -23.64 12.98 -13.25
N ASN A 236 -22.83 13.90 -13.73
CA ASN A 236 -22.38 14.04 -15.11
C ASN A 236 -20.95 13.54 -15.20
N LYS A 237 -20.64 12.65 -16.15
CA LYS A 237 -19.31 12.09 -16.33
C LYS A 237 -18.84 12.20 -17.76
N VAL A 238 -17.59 12.65 -17.96
CA VAL A 238 -16.92 12.77 -19.24
C VAL A 238 -15.50 12.19 -19.15
N THR A 239 -15.04 11.54 -20.22
CA THR A 239 -13.64 11.18 -20.43
C THR A 239 -13.11 11.91 -21.65
N ALA A 240 -12.19 12.85 -21.47
CA ALA A 240 -11.43 13.44 -22.57
C ALA A 240 -10.31 12.52 -23.00
N GLU A 241 -10.14 12.34 -24.32
CA GLU A 241 -9.21 11.38 -24.89
C GLU A 241 -8.22 12.01 -25.88
N ASN A 242 -7.09 11.30 -26.11
CA ASN A 242 -6.04 11.67 -27.04
C ASN A 242 -5.35 12.99 -26.67
N LEU A 243 -5.16 13.22 -25.37
CA LEU A 243 -4.36 14.32 -24.86
C LEU A 243 -2.87 14.09 -25.16
N LYS A 244 -2.16 15.15 -25.53
CA LYS A 244 -0.72 15.09 -25.84
C LYS A 244 0.07 15.38 -24.57
N ALA A 245 1.16 14.68 -24.34
CA ALA A 245 2.06 14.96 -23.22
C ALA A 245 2.67 16.37 -23.30
N ASN A 246 3.00 16.95 -22.15
CA ASN A 246 3.63 18.28 -22.00
C ASN A 246 2.85 19.39 -22.73
N THR A 247 1.55 19.37 -22.63
CA THR A 247 0.66 20.33 -23.32
C THR A 247 -0.28 20.97 -22.32
N ILE A 248 -0.45 22.29 -22.45
CA ILE A 248 -1.44 23.04 -21.65
C ILE A 248 -2.77 22.99 -22.40
N TYR A 249 -3.76 22.45 -21.74
CA TYR A 249 -5.15 22.43 -22.16
C TYR A 249 -5.95 23.43 -21.33
N TYR A 250 -7.05 23.90 -21.88
CA TYR A 250 -8.11 24.57 -21.15
C TYR A 250 -9.38 23.77 -21.37
N TYR A 251 -10.20 23.65 -20.32
CA TYR A 251 -11.50 23.01 -20.38
C TYR A 251 -12.57 23.90 -19.76
N SER A 252 -13.81 23.74 -20.22
CA SER A 252 -14.99 24.39 -19.69
C SER A 252 -16.16 23.42 -19.74
N TYR A 253 -17.03 23.46 -18.75
CA TYR A 253 -18.18 22.56 -18.62
C TYR A 253 -19.47 23.35 -18.43
N GLN A 254 -20.59 22.77 -18.90
CA GLN A 254 -21.89 23.40 -18.87
C GLN A 254 -22.50 23.33 -17.46
N LYS A 255 -22.94 24.50 -16.93
CA LYS A 255 -23.60 24.68 -15.65
C LYS A 255 -25.11 24.44 -15.75
N ASP A 256 -25.83 24.48 -14.61
CA ASP A 256 -27.28 24.26 -14.52
C ASP A 256 -28.12 25.28 -15.28
N ASP A 257 -27.69 26.52 -15.32
CA ASP A 257 -28.33 27.59 -16.06
C ASP A 257 -28.14 27.54 -17.57
N GLY A 258 -27.32 26.60 -18.04
CA GLY A 258 -26.96 26.39 -19.44
C GLY A 258 -25.73 27.18 -19.89
N THR A 259 -25.16 28.05 -19.05
CA THR A 259 -23.89 28.74 -19.32
C THR A 259 -22.71 27.80 -19.15
N TYR A 260 -21.52 28.22 -19.54
CA TYR A 260 -20.29 27.46 -19.36
C TYR A 260 -19.47 28.04 -18.18
N SER A 261 -18.66 27.20 -17.56
CA SER A 261 -17.68 27.66 -16.58
C SER A 261 -16.59 28.48 -17.26
N GLU A 262 -15.93 29.36 -16.51
CA GLU A 262 -14.65 29.91 -16.98
C GLU A 262 -13.69 28.79 -17.36
N PRO A 263 -12.85 29.00 -18.40
CA PRO A 263 -11.88 28.01 -18.82
C PRO A 263 -10.80 27.74 -17.78
N GLU A 264 -10.77 26.52 -17.24
CA GLU A 264 -9.76 26.07 -16.30
C GLU A 264 -8.57 25.43 -17.01
N ALA A 265 -7.36 25.71 -16.52
CA ALA A 265 -6.13 25.20 -17.13
C ALA A 265 -5.77 23.80 -16.60
N TYR A 266 -5.44 22.88 -17.49
CA TYR A 266 -4.88 21.58 -17.16
C TYR A 266 -3.61 21.33 -17.97
N THR A 267 -2.53 20.91 -17.32
CA THR A 267 -1.25 20.62 -17.99
C THR A 267 -0.90 19.15 -17.90
N THR A 268 -0.91 18.46 -19.03
CA THR A 268 -0.37 17.08 -19.12
C THR A 268 1.13 17.11 -18.91
N LYS A 269 1.65 16.19 -18.12
CA LYS A 269 3.08 16.11 -17.81
C LYS A 269 3.79 15.07 -18.70
N GLY A 270 5.12 14.98 -18.55
CA GLY A 270 5.91 13.94 -19.20
C GLY A 270 5.78 12.59 -18.52
N THR A 271 6.03 11.49 -19.25
CA THR A 271 5.84 10.12 -18.77
C THR A 271 7.14 9.36 -18.46
N ASP A 272 8.28 9.79 -19.04
CA ASP A 272 9.60 9.16 -18.79
C ASP A 272 10.09 9.40 -17.35
N LYS A 273 9.76 10.56 -16.81
CA LYS A 273 9.97 10.97 -15.42
C LYS A 273 8.78 11.82 -15.00
N PHE A 274 8.11 11.41 -13.96
CA PHE A 274 6.98 12.15 -13.39
C PHE A 274 7.00 12.08 -11.87
N SER A 275 6.27 13.00 -11.25
CA SER A 275 6.03 13.00 -9.81
C SER A 275 4.54 12.89 -9.55
N PHE A 276 4.17 12.24 -8.47
CA PHE A 276 2.82 12.27 -7.93
C PHE A 276 2.84 12.52 -6.43
N ILE A 277 1.74 13.02 -5.91
CA ILE A 277 1.54 13.28 -4.48
C ILE A 277 0.81 12.09 -3.89
N PHE A 278 1.22 11.62 -2.71
CA PHE A 278 0.53 10.59 -1.94
C PHE A 278 0.07 11.17 -0.61
N VAL A 279 -1.21 10.99 -0.31
CA VAL A 279 -1.88 11.46 0.89
C VAL A 279 -2.84 10.39 1.43
N GLY A 280 -3.20 10.49 2.70
CA GLY A 280 -4.24 9.67 3.32
C GLY A 280 -5.22 10.54 4.10
N ASP A 281 -6.40 10.02 4.26
CA ASP A 281 -7.40 10.43 5.23
C ASP A 281 -7.59 11.97 5.30
N PRO A 282 -7.97 12.62 4.19
CA PRO A 282 -8.43 14.01 4.24
C PRO A 282 -9.61 14.13 5.19
N GLN A 283 -10.48 13.16 5.20
CA GLN A 283 -11.61 12.89 6.10
C GLN A 283 -12.31 14.18 6.53
N ILE A 284 -12.67 14.99 5.51
CA ILE A 284 -13.24 16.31 5.67
C ILE A 284 -14.52 16.25 6.52
N GLY A 285 -14.57 17.04 7.60
CA GLY A 285 -15.64 17.04 8.60
C GLY A 285 -15.34 16.21 9.86
N SER A 286 -14.21 15.47 9.90
CA SER A 286 -13.86 14.62 11.06
C SER A 286 -13.49 15.42 12.31
N SER A 287 -13.12 16.68 12.18
CA SER A 287 -12.82 17.54 13.33
C SER A 287 -14.06 18.00 14.11
N ASN A 288 -15.28 17.60 13.72
CA ASN A 288 -16.53 17.89 14.45
C ASN A 288 -16.55 17.17 15.81
N GLU A 289 -16.60 17.94 16.90
CA GLU A 289 -16.65 17.42 18.27
C GLU A 289 -18.04 16.95 18.70
N LEU A 290 -19.08 17.40 18.03
CA LEU A 290 -20.45 16.99 18.32
C LEU A 290 -20.71 15.59 17.76
N LYS A 291 -21.21 14.70 18.61
CA LYS A 291 -21.63 13.37 18.16
C LYS A 291 -23.00 13.43 17.51
N GLY A 292 -23.16 12.65 16.43
CA GLY A 292 -24.29 12.61 15.55
C GLY A 292 -25.65 12.67 16.22
N THR A 293 -26.23 13.87 16.20
CA THR A 293 -27.62 14.13 16.53
C THR A 293 -28.20 14.97 15.38
N ASP A 294 -29.40 14.70 14.96
CA ASP A 294 -30.06 15.46 13.88
C ASP A 294 -30.56 16.80 14.43
N THR A 295 -29.63 17.70 14.77
CA THR A 295 -29.91 19.04 15.33
C THR A 295 -29.22 20.12 14.53
N ALA A 296 -29.75 21.35 14.61
CA ALA A 296 -29.14 22.51 13.98
C ALA A 296 -27.70 22.77 14.47
N GLU A 297 -27.44 22.55 15.78
CA GLU A 297 -26.13 22.72 16.37
C GLU A 297 -25.11 21.73 15.79
N PHE A 298 -25.55 20.49 15.51
CA PHE A 298 -24.67 19.50 14.86
C PHE A 298 -24.29 19.95 13.45
N TYR A 299 -25.22 20.41 12.63
CA TYR A 299 -24.93 20.82 11.26
C TYR A 299 -24.15 22.13 11.18
N GLU A 300 -24.31 23.05 12.15
CA GLU A 300 -23.47 24.23 12.28
C GLU A 300 -22.03 23.82 12.60
N ALA A 301 -21.82 22.90 13.57
CA ALA A 301 -20.52 22.36 13.90
C ALA A 301 -19.91 21.56 12.75
N GLN A 302 -20.71 20.80 11.98
CA GLN A 302 -20.26 20.13 10.75
C GLN A 302 -19.73 21.14 9.74
N SER A 303 -20.46 22.21 9.47
CA SER A 303 -20.02 23.27 8.55
C SER A 303 -18.69 23.92 9.01
N ASP A 304 -18.56 24.20 10.31
CA ASP A 304 -17.34 24.78 10.87
C ASP A 304 -16.14 23.83 10.78
N SER A 305 -16.36 22.54 11.02
CA SER A 305 -15.34 21.50 10.87
C SER A 305 -14.90 21.36 9.42
N VAL A 306 -15.85 21.24 8.50
CA VAL A 306 -15.58 21.16 7.07
C VAL A 306 -14.77 22.35 6.58
N ARG A 307 -15.15 23.56 6.99
CA ARG A 307 -14.40 24.79 6.66
C ARG A 307 -12.95 24.72 7.13
N SER A 308 -12.72 24.23 8.36
CA SER A 308 -11.39 24.09 8.95
C SER A 308 -10.56 23.03 8.20
N ASP A 309 -11.14 21.83 8.01
CA ASP A 309 -10.47 20.70 7.40
C ASP A 309 -10.17 20.95 5.92
N ALA A 310 -11.08 21.60 5.19
CA ALA A 310 -10.90 21.97 3.78
C ALA A 310 -9.77 23.00 3.59
N PHE A 311 -9.66 24.00 4.47
CA PHE A 311 -8.54 24.93 4.45
C PHE A 311 -7.19 24.22 4.64
N ASN A 312 -7.12 23.32 5.60
CA ASN A 312 -5.91 22.54 5.86
C ASN A 312 -5.57 21.63 4.66
N TRP A 313 -6.58 21.02 4.06
CA TRP A 313 -6.47 20.20 2.86
C TRP A 313 -5.90 20.99 1.68
N GLU A 314 -6.43 22.16 1.42
CA GLU A 314 -5.91 23.08 0.39
C GLU A 314 -4.45 23.48 0.68
N ALA A 315 -4.13 23.86 1.92
CA ALA A 315 -2.77 24.19 2.33
C ALA A 315 -1.79 23.03 2.08
N THR A 316 -2.20 21.80 2.38
CA THR A 316 -1.40 20.58 2.14
C THR A 316 -1.16 20.34 0.65
N LEU A 317 -2.18 20.45 -0.18
CA LEU A 317 -2.05 20.29 -1.63
C LEU A 317 -1.14 21.36 -2.24
N ASN A 318 -1.31 22.62 -1.83
CA ASN A 318 -0.49 23.73 -2.31
C ASN A 318 0.98 23.56 -1.90
N ALA A 319 1.27 23.16 -0.65
CA ALA A 319 2.61 22.84 -0.20
C ALA A 319 3.24 21.68 -1.01
N ALA A 320 2.46 20.62 -1.27
CA ALA A 320 2.90 19.49 -2.06
C ALA A 320 3.18 19.86 -3.52
N MET A 321 2.34 20.69 -4.14
CA MET A 321 2.57 21.20 -5.50
C MET A 321 3.82 22.06 -5.57
N ALA A 322 3.99 23.00 -4.65
CA ALA A 322 5.20 23.83 -4.57
C ALA A 322 6.46 22.96 -4.42
N LYS A 323 6.40 21.87 -3.64
CA LYS A 323 7.51 20.93 -3.44
C LYS A 323 7.89 20.18 -4.70
N THR A 324 6.96 19.98 -5.63
CA THR A 324 7.21 19.41 -6.96
C THR A 324 7.53 20.46 -8.02
N ASN A 325 7.62 21.73 -7.67
CA ASN A 325 7.71 22.88 -8.60
C ASN A 325 6.56 22.87 -9.62
N GLU A 326 5.33 22.64 -9.15
CA GLU A 326 4.10 22.54 -9.96
C GLU A 326 4.16 21.43 -11.03
N GLN A 327 4.93 20.36 -10.78
CA GLN A 327 5.13 19.28 -11.74
C GLN A 327 4.48 17.95 -11.34
N ALA A 328 3.72 17.88 -10.23
CA ALA A 328 2.95 16.69 -9.93
C ALA A 328 1.94 16.40 -11.05
N SER A 329 1.80 15.12 -11.41
CA SER A 329 0.89 14.67 -12.47
C SER A 329 -0.51 14.41 -11.93
N PHE A 330 -0.62 13.93 -10.69
CA PHE A 330 -1.87 13.60 -9.99
C PHE A 330 -1.59 13.38 -8.50
N VAL A 331 -2.66 13.28 -7.74
CA VAL A 331 -2.67 12.85 -6.32
C VAL A 331 -3.14 11.40 -6.26
N VAL A 332 -2.56 10.59 -5.38
CA VAL A 332 -3.11 9.31 -4.91
C VAL A 332 -3.61 9.52 -3.49
N SER A 333 -4.91 9.36 -3.26
CA SER A 333 -5.57 9.47 -1.96
C SER A 333 -5.98 8.09 -1.46
N ALA A 334 -5.52 7.73 -0.26
CA ALA A 334 -5.67 6.40 0.31
C ALA A 334 -7.00 6.14 1.02
N GLY A 335 -8.07 6.82 0.66
CA GLY A 335 -9.40 6.61 1.23
C GLY A 335 -9.80 7.64 2.27
N ASP A 336 -11.03 7.49 2.77
CA ASP A 336 -11.67 8.40 3.71
C ASP A 336 -11.58 9.86 3.25
N GLN A 337 -12.22 10.16 2.09
CA GLN A 337 -12.26 11.51 1.56
C GLN A 337 -13.07 12.42 2.48
N ILE A 338 -14.13 11.89 3.06
CA ILE A 338 -15.10 12.58 3.92
C ILE A 338 -15.32 11.82 5.24
N GLN A 339 -15.96 12.47 6.22
CA GLN A 339 -16.27 11.89 7.53
C GLN A 339 -17.61 11.16 7.56
N THR A 340 -18.66 11.75 6.99
CA THR A 340 -20.04 11.32 7.21
C THR A 340 -20.55 10.48 6.05
N THR A 341 -20.86 9.24 6.34
CA THR A 341 -21.50 8.31 5.41
C THR A 341 -23.01 8.28 5.65
N LYS A 342 -23.79 7.70 4.73
CA LYS A 342 -25.22 7.49 4.90
C LYS A 342 -25.55 6.75 6.19
N LYS A 343 -24.77 5.72 6.55
CA LYS A 343 -24.97 4.93 7.77
C LYS A 343 -24.63 5.69 9.04
N LYS A 344 -23.60 6.55 8.98
CA LYS A 344 -23.11 7.33 10.11
C LYS A 344 -23.78 8.71 10.24
N SER A 345 -24.52 9.15 9.21
CA SER A 345 -25.26 10.42 9.24
C SER A 345 -26.38 10.37 10.32
N PRO A 346 -26.59 11.45 11.08
CA PRO A 346 -27.61 11.53 12.11
C PRO A 346 -29.03 11.18 11.61
N ASN A 347 -29.41 11.67 10.43
CA ASN A 347 -30.71 11.38 9.80
C ASN A 347 -30.65 10.26 8.77
N LYS A 348 -29.50 9.61 8.58
CA LYS A 348 -29.26 8.53 7.61
C LYS A 348 -29.61 8.90 6.16
N SER A 349 -29.48 10.18 5.82
CA SER A 349 -29.71 10.72 4.48
C SER A 349 -28.39 11.01 3.79
N ALA A 350 -28.22 10.59 2.54
CA ALA A 350 -26.96 10.71 1.78
C ALA A 350 -26.56 12.17 1.54
N ASP A 351 -27.54 13.09 1.37
CA ASP A 351 -27.30 14.51 1.15
C ASP A 351 -26.54 15.20 2.29
N LYS A 352 -26.52 14.61 3.49
CA LYS A 352 -25.82 15.19 4.64
C LYS A 352 -24.30 15.08 4.58
N SER A 353 -23.76 14.30 3.66
CA SER A 353 -22.33 14.26 3.36
C SER A 353 -21.91 15.22 2.24
N GLU A 354 -22.86 15.84 1.52
CA GLU A 354 -22.52 16.69 0.38
C GLU A 354 -21.73 17.96 0.75
N ILE A 355 -21.98 18.53 1.92
CA ILE A 355 -21.17 19.65 2.43
C ILE A 355 -19.69 19.24 2.63
N GLU A 356 -19.43 17.99 3.00
CA GLU A 356 -18.07 17.45 3.17
C GLU A 356 -17.41 17.24 1.81
N TYR A 357 -18.13 16.73 0.79
CA TYR A 357 -17.64 16.68 -0.58
C TYR A 357 -17.38 18.07 -1.16
N THR A 358 -18.23 19.05 -0.84
CA THR A 358 -18.00 20.46 -1.19
C THR A 358 -16.65 20.93 -0.62
N GLY A 359 -16.37 20.66 0.65
CA GLY A 359 -15.09 21.00 1.27
C GLY A 359 -13.91 20.22 0.64
N TYR A 360 -14.09 18.94 0.33
CA TYR A 360 -13.06 18.12 -0.28
C TYR A 360 -12.67 18.60 -1.69
N LEU A 361 -13.65 19.02 -2.50
CA LEU A 361 -13.45 19.47 -3.89
C LEU A 361 -13.12 20.96 -4.01
N SER A 362 -13.23 21.73 -2.93
CA SER A 362 -13.06 23.19 -2.93
C SER A 362 -11.65 23.70 -3.29
N PRO A 363 -10.52 22.98 -3.02
CA PRO A 363 -9.20 23.53 -3.34
C PRO A 363 -9.04 23.83 -4.84
N ASP A 364 -8.69 25.06 -5.18
CA ASP A 364 -8.54 25.49 -6.57
C ASP A 364 -7.54 24.65 -7.36
N VAL A 365 -6.51 24.15 -6.70
CA VAL A 365 -5.50 23.29 -7.32
C VAL A 365 -6.10 22.01 -7.91
N LEU A 366 -7.22 21.50 -7.36
CA LEU A 366 -7.90 20.30 -7.84
C LEU A 366 -8.58 20.48 -9.21
N LYS A 367 -8.83 21.73 -9.63
CA LYS A 367 -9.27 22.02 -11.00
C LYS A 367 -8.19 21.73 -12.05
N SER A 368 -6.94 21.58 -11.64
CA SER A 368 -5.78 21.28 -12.52
C SER A 368 -4.98 20.05 -12.14
N LEU A 369 -5.27 19.44 -10.98
CA LEU A 369 -4.54 18.31 -10.41
C LEU A 369 -5.51 17.13 -10.18
N PRO A 370 -5.54 16.13 -11.06
CA PRO A 370 -6.42 14.97 -10.91
C PRO A 370 -6.13 14.17 -9.64
N VAL A 371 -7.16 13.60 -9.02
CA VAL A 371 -7.03 12.75 -7.83
C VAL A 371 -7.48 11.32 -8.14
N ALA A 372 -6.60 10.35 -7.91
CA ALA A 372 -6.91 8.94 -7.89
C ALA A 372 -7.27 8.54 -6.45
N THR A 373 -8.56 8.36 -6.19
CA THR A 373 -9.08 8.03 -4.86
C THR A 373 -9.22 6.52 -4.68
N THR A 374 -9.04 5.98 -3.47
CA THR A 374 -9.54 4.65 -3.10
C THR A 374 -10.67 4.77 -2.09
N VAL A 375 -11.45 3.71 -1.89
CA VAL A 375 -12.59 3.71 -0.99
C VAL A 375 -12.13 3.43 0.44
N GLY A 376 -12.39 4.35 1.36
CA GLY A 376 -12.22 4.15 2.79
C GLY A 376 -13.50 3.69 3.48
N ASN A 377 -13.45 3.40 4.79
CA ASN A 377 -14.61 2.94 5.53
C ASN A 377 -15.66 4.06 5.76
N HIS A 378 -15.25 5.31 5.64
CA HIS A 378 -16.15 6.46 5.64
C HIS A 378 -16.78 6.73 4.27
N ASP A 379 -16.22 6.23 3.18
CA ASP A 379 -16.76 6.36 1.82
C ASP A 379 -17.75 5.23 1.47
N ALA A 380 -17.64 4.07 2.13
CA ALA A 380 -18.11 2.76 1.63
C ALA A 380 -19.62 2.53 1.64
N ASP A 381 -20.38 3.19 2.53
CA ASP A 381 -21.82 2.95 2.69
C ASP A 381 -22.71 4.07 2.10
N ASN A 382 -22.10 4.96 1.29
CA ASN A 382 -22.76 6.05 0.63
C ASN A 382 -22.38 6.13 -0.86
N ALA A 383 -23.34 5.94 -1.75
CA ALA A 383 -23.14 5.95 -3.20
C ALA A 383 -22.63 7.32 -3.73
N ASN A 384 -22.67 8.40 -2.95
CA ASN A 384 -22.18 9.72 -3.35
C ASN A 384 -20.70 9.67 -3.79
N TYR A 385 -19.88 8.80 -3.18
CA TYR A 385 -18.51 8.56 -3.67
C TYR A 385 -18.48 8.28 -5.18
N THR A 386 -19.32 7.37 -5.68
CA THR A 386 -19.34 7.02 -7.10
C THR A 386 -19.85 8.12 -7.98
N TYR A 387 -20.64 9.06 -7.44
CA TYR A 387 -21.17 10.17 -8.22
C TYR A 387 -20.16 11.30 -8.39
N HIS A 388 -19.28 11.51 -7.40
CA HIS A 388 -18.25 12.55 -7.45
C HIS A 388 -16.99 12.13 -8.21
N PHE A 389 -16.73 10.82 -8.40
CA PHE A 389 -15.50 10.36 -9.05
C PHE A 389 -15.79 9.52 -10.31
N ASN A 390 -15.07 9.83 -11.40
CA ASN A 390 -15.14 9.10 -12.67
C ASN A 390 -13.90 8.18 -12.79
N THR A 391 -13.90 7.07 -12.07
CA THR A 391 -12.74 6.14 -12.00
C THR A 391 -12.57 5.34 -13.29
N PRO A 392 -11.34 5.22 -13.83
CA PRO A 392 -11.06 4.53 -15.09
C PRO A 392 -10.97 3.02 -14.91
N ASN A 393 -11.26 2.24 -15.98
CA ASN A 393 -11.14 0.77 -15.96
C ASN A 393 -11.76 0.13 -14.71
N SER A 394 -12.89 0.70 -14.24
CA SER A 394 -13.63 0.20 -13.07
C SER A 394 -14.15 -1.21 -13.31
N SER A 395 -14.11 -2.03 -12.28
CA SER A 395 -14.54 -3.42 -12.26
C SER A 395 -15.75 -3.61 -11.35
N GLU A 396 -16.55 -4.64 -11.60
CA GLU A 396 -17.54 -5.15 -10.63
C GLU A 396 -16.86 -5.95 -9.50
N LEU A 397 -15.60 -6.37 -9.70
CA LEU A 397 -14.83 -7.08 -8.69
C LEU A 397 -14.42 -6.11 -7.56
N GLY A 398 -14.52 -6.53 -6.31
CA GLY A 398 -14.24 -5.70 -5.15
C GLY A 398 -15.32 -4.67 -4.85
N SER A 399 -16.54 -4.82 -5.41
CA SER A 399 -17.67 -3.93 -5.13
C SER A 399 -18.46 -4.43 -3.93
N ASN A 400 -18.70 -3.56 -2.95
CA ASN A 400 -19.58 -3.83 -1.84
C ASN A 400 -21.09 -3.65 -2.19
N GLY A 401 -21.40 -3.43 -3.48
CA GLY A 401 -22.76 -3.22 -3.97
C GLY A 401 -23.36 -1.81 -3.73
N ILE A 402 -22.62 -0.91 -3.10
CA ILE A 402 -23.01 0.49 -2.83
C ILE A 402 -22.10 1.45 -3.59
N VAL A 403 -20.80 1.33 -3.41
CA VAL A 403 -19.78 2.06 -4.14
C VAL A 403 -19.09 1.14 -5.17
N GLY A 404 -18.38 1.72 -6.14
CA GLY A 404 -17.71 0.98 -7.19
C GLY A 404 -16.68 -0.02 -6.68
N GLY A 405 -16.29 -0.97 -7.53
CA GLY A 405 -15.27 -1.97 -7.24
C GLY A 405 -13.85 -1.45 -7.45
N ASP A 406 -12.93 -2.41 -7.56
CA ASP A 406 -11.53 -2.13 -7.86
C ASP A 406 -11.36 -1.46 -9.23
N TYR A 407 -10.38 -0.60 -9.36
CA TYR A 407 -10.05 0.00 -10.65
C TYR A 407 -8.54 0.15 -10.85
N TYR A 408 -8.10 0.36 -12.09
CA TYR A 408 -6.70 0.62 -12.38
C TYR A 408 -6.50 1.68 -13.46
N PHE A 409 -5.31 2.26 -13.48
CA PHE A 409 -4.83 3.09 -14.57
C PHE A 409 -3.33 2.91 -14.77
N THR A 410 -2.83 3.33 -15.93
CA THR A 410 -1.39 3.39 -16.21
C THR A 410 -0.93 4.84 -16.34
N TYR A 411 0.31 5.11 -15.92
CA TYR A 411 0.97 6.37 -16.18
C TYR A 411 2.46 6.11 -16.42
N GLY A 412 2.95 6.38 -17.62
CA GLY A 412 4.30 6.00 -18.05
C GLY A 412 4.56 4.50 -17.90
N ASP A 413 5.64 4.13 -17.22
CA ASP A 413 6.01 2.73 -16.98
C ASP A 413 5.36 2.12 -15.69
N ALA A 414 4.33 2.74 -15.12
CA ALA A 414 3.68 2.31 -13.88
C ALA A 414 2.22 1.89 -14.10
N LEU A 415 1.82 0.82 -13.40
CA LEU A 415 0.45 0.36 -13.21
C LEU A 415 0.04 0.69 -11.77
N PHE A 416 -1.03 1.46 -11.62
CA PHE A 416 -1.69 1.79 -10.35
C PHE A 416 -2.96 0.95 -10.23
N MET A 417 -3.08 0.18 -9.16
CA MET A 417 -4.24 -0.66 -8.84
C MET A 417 -4.86 -0.17 -7.54
N MET A 418 -6.10 0.29 -7.62
CA MET A 418 -6.86 0.89 -6.51
C MET A 418 -7.88 -0.15 -6.05
N LEU A 419 -7.74 -0.62 -4.80
CA LEU A 419 -8.58 -1.68 -4.25
C LEU A 419 -9.61 -1.11 -3.28
N ASN A 420 -10.87 -1.48 -3.48
CA ASN A 420 -11.95 -1.22 -2.52
C ASN A 420 -12.00 -2.35 -1.48
N THR A 421 -11.13 -2.31 -0.49
CA THR A 421 -11.04 -3.35 0.56
C THR A 421 -12.15 -3.24 1.63
N GLN A 422 -13.15 -2.39 1.42
CA GLN A 422 -14.42 -2.43 2.14
C GLN A 422 -15.32 -3.59 1.66
N ASP A 423 -15.08 -4.12 0.46
CA ASP A 423 -15.47 -5.49 0.13
C ASP A 423 -14.48 -6.47 0.76
N THR A 424 -14.99 -7.37 1.59
CA THR A 424 -14.17 -8.38 2.28
C THR A 424 -13.90 -9.63 1.44
N ASN A 425 -14.40 -9.69 0.19
CA ASN A 425 -14.20 -10.81 -0.72
C ASN A 425 -12.82 -10.77 -1.41
N VAL A 426 -11.78 -11.13 -0.68
CA VAL A 426 -10.39 -11.13 -1.18
C VAL A 426 -10.19 -11.95 -2.46
N ALA A 427 -11.10 -12.90 -2.78
CA ALA A 427 -11.00 -13.66 -4.02
C ALA A 427 -11.26 -12.78 -5.27
N GLU A 428 -12.08 -11.74 -5.13
CA GLU A 428 -12.35 -10.77 -6.18
C GLU A 428 -11.15 -9.84 -6.39
N HIS A 429 -10.58 -9.28 -5.33
CA HIS A 429 -9.34 -8.48 -5.40
C HIS A 429 -8.20 -9.26 -6.04
N LYS A 430 -8.05 -10.53 -5.70
CA LYS A 430 -7.07 -11.42 -6.36
C LYS A 430 -7.30 -11.47 -7.86
N GLN A 431 -8.53 -11.75 -8.29
CA GLN A 431 -8.88 -11.86 -9.70
C GLN A 431 -8.61 -10.55 -10.43
N PHE A 432 -8.96 -9.42 -9.83
CA PHE A 432 -8.70 -8.09 -10.37
C PHE A 432 -7.19 -7.82 -10.54
N ILE A 433 -6.38 -8.05 -9.49
CA ILE A 433 -4.91 -7.86 -9.54
C ILE A 433 -4.28 -8.71 -10.66
N GLU A 434 -4.69 -9.99 -10.77
CA GLU A 434 -4.20 -10.91 -11.82
C GLU A 434 -4.57 -10.40 -13.23
N GLN A 435 -5.78 -9.87 -13.42
CA GLN A 435 -6.25 -9.30 -14.69
C GLN A 435 -5.49 -8.01 -15.04
N ALA A 436 -5.47 -7.03 -14.13
CA ALA A 436 -4.78 -5.76 -14.35
C ALA A 436 -3.29 -5.95 -14.66
N ALA A 437 -2.62 -6.84 -13.92
CA ALA A 437 -1.20 -7.17 -14.17
C ALA A 437 -0.99 -7.89 -15.52
N ALA A 438 -1.91 -8.76 -15.93
CA ALA A 438 -1.83 -9.48 -17.21
C ALA A 438 -2.10 -8.58 -18.43
N GLU A 439 -2.99 -7.60 -18.28
CA GLU A 439 -3.30 -6.61 -19.31
C GLU A 439 -2.18 -5.58 -19.49
N ASN A 440 -1.38 -5.32 -18.43
CA ASN A 440 -0.31 -4.34 -18.40
C ASN A 440 1.09 -4.97 -18.18
N PRO A 441 1.52 -5.95 -18.99
CA PRO A 441 2.77 -6.69 -18.77
C PRO A 441 4.04 -5.86 -19.02
N SER A 442 3.92 -4.71 -19.67
CA SER A 442 5.03 -3.81 -19.99
C SER A 442 5.39 -2.86 -18.86
N CYS A 443 4.48 -2.63 -17.91
CA CYS A 443 4.72 -1.76 -16.76
C CYS A 443 5.85 -2.31 -15.89
N THR A 444 6.83 -1.45 -15.63
CA THR A 444 7.98 -1.76 -14.77
C THR A 444 7.60 -1.71 -13.30
N TRP A 445 6.73 -0.79 -12.93
CA TRP A 445 6.25 -0.57 -11.58
C TRP A 445 4.81 -1.05 -11.43
N ARG A 446 4.53 -1.69 -10.29
CA ARG A 446 3.19 -2.07 -9.87
C ARG A 446 2.94 -1.53 -8.48
N ILE A 447 2.03 -0.59 -8.38
CA ILE A 447 1.68 0.13 -7.18
C ILE A 447 0.23 -0.22 -6.85
N VAL A 448 0.00 -0.66 -5.62
CA VAL A 448 -1.35 -0.92 -5.09
C VAL A 448 -1.69 0.16 -4.10
N THR A 449 -2.91 0.66 -4.11
CA THR A 449 -3.47 1.50 -3.06
C THR A 449 -4.70 0.82 -2.48
N LEU A 450 -4.79 0.76 -1.17
CA LEU A 450 -5.97 0.32 -0.42
C LEU A 450 -6.06 1.17 0.86
N HIS A 451 -7.23 1.19 1.47
CA HIS A 451 -7.41 2.06 2.63
C HIS A 451 -6.76 1.51 3.90
N GLN A 452 -7.07 0.26 4.28
CA GLN A 452 -6.59 -0.31 5.54
C GLN A 452 -5.06 -0.44 5.60
N ASP A 453 -4.49 -0.07 6.71
CA ASP A 453 -3.05 0.00 6.98
C ASP A 453 -2.42 -1.35 7.33
N ILE A 454 -2.52 -2.31 6.43
CA ILE A 454 -2.09 -3.71 6.65
C ILE A 454 -0.65 -3.89 7.19
N TYR A 455 0.18 -2.85 7.19
CA TYR A 455 1.48 -2.76 7.85
C TYR A 455 1.70 -1.35 8.46
N GLY A 456 0.71 -0.84 9.18
CA GLY A 456 0.75 0.44 9.87
C GLY A 456 1.49 0.43 11.20
N SER A 457 1.36 1.49 11.98
CA SER A 457 2.06 1.64 13.27
C SER A 457 1.28 2.46 14.30
N ALA A 458 -0.02 2.68 14.12
CA ALA A 458 -0.87 3.32 15.10
C ALA A 458 -2.01 2.40 15.56
N GLU A 459 -3.11 2.93 16.06
CA GLU A 459 -4.12 2.21 16.83
C GLU A 459 -4.69 0.98 16.13
N HIS A 460 -5.04 1.10 14.84
CA HIS A 460 -5.70 0.01 14.09
C HIS A 460 -4.74 -1.09 13.61
N SER A 461 -3.45 -0.81 13.54
CA SER A 461 -2.46 -1.72 12.90
C SER A 461 -2.32 -3.10 13.56
N ASN A 462 -2.79 -3.26 14.80
CA ASN A 462 -2.76 -4.52 15.55
C ASN A 462 -4.09 -5.28 15.54
N GLU A 463 -5.14 -4.70 15.00
CA GLU A 463 -6.47 -5.33 14.99
C GLU A 463 -6.49 -6.61 14.16
N PRO A 464 -7.24 -7.64 14.59
CA PRO A 464 -7.35 -8.90 13.87
C PRO A 464 -7.91 -8.75 12.46
N GLU A 465 -8.85 -7.84 12.23
CA GLU A 465 -9.39 -7.53 10.91
C GLU A 465 -8.27 -7.13 9.94
N ILE A 466 -7.45 -6.16 10.34
CA ILE A 466 -6.32 -5.64 9.55
C ILE A 466 -5.25 -6.74 9.33
N THR A 467 -4.92 -7.49 10.39
CA THR A 467 -3.96 -8.59 10.30
C THR A 467 -4.47 -9.72 9.41
N ASN A 468 -5.76 -10.05 9.46
CA ASN A 468 -6.39 -11.02 8.58
C ASN A 468 -6.32 -10.60 7.11
N LEU A 469 -6.66 -9.35 6.81
CA LEU A 469 -6.58 -8.78 5.46
C LEU A 469 -5.14 -8.83 4.93
N ARG A 470 -4.15 -8.51 5.75
CA ARG A 470 -2.71 -8.62 5.43
C ARG A 470 -2.36 -10.01 4.90
N TYR A 471 -2.62 -11.05 5.67
CA TYR A 471 -2.24 -12.41 5.30
C TYR A 471 -3.05 -13.00 4.14
N GLN A 472 -4.20 -12.43 3.84
CA GLN A 472 -4.98 -12.81 2.67
C GLN A 472 -4.48 -12.12 1.39
N LEU A 473 -4.10 -10.83 1.43
CA LEU A 473 -3.70 -10.05 0.25
C LEU A 473 -2.22 -10.20 -0.12
N VAL A 474 -1.32 -10.20 0.85
CA VAL A 474 0.15 -10.20 0.62
C VAL A 474 0.62 -11.30 -0.33
N PRO A 475 0.14 -12.57 -0.25
CA PRO A 475 0.53 -13.61 -1.21
C PRO A 475 0.21 -13.27 -2.67
N TYR A 476 -0.86 -12.49 -2.91
CA TYR A 476 -1.25 -12.09 -4.26
C TYR A 476 -0.42 -10.91 -4.75
N PHE A 477 -0.08 -9.98 -3.88
CA PHE A 477 0.87 -8.90 -4.20
C PHE A 477 2.23 -9.48 -4.62
N GLU A 478 2.76 -10.43 -3.85
CA GLU A 478 4.03 -11.10 -4.17
C GLU A 478 3.97 -11.90 -5.48
N ALA A 479 2.86 -12.60 -5.74
CA ALA A 479 2.67 -13.41 -6.94
C ALA A 479 2.60 -12.57 -8.22
N ASN A 480 2.15 -11.32 -8.10
CA ASN A 480 1.98 -10.37 -9.21
C ASN A 480 3.08 -9.30 -9.27
N ASP A 481 4.23 -9.52 -8.60
CA ASP A 481 5.38 -8.60 -8.60
C ASP A 481 5.01 -7.15 -8.23
N VAL A 482 4.13 -6.95 -7.23
CA VAL A 482 3.84 -5.63 -6.66
C VAL A 482 5.10 -5.09 -5.99
N ASP A 483 5.39 -3.82 -6.18
CA ASP A 483 6.59 -3.15 -5.65
C ASP A 483 6.32 -2.32 -4.40
N VAL A 484 5.16 -1.64 -4.40
CA VAL A 484 4.76 -0.67 -3.38
C VAL A 484 3.28 -0.82 -3.10
N VAL A 485 2.92 -0.74 -1.82
CA VAL A 485 1.53 -0.66 -1.34
C VAL A 485 1.39 0.63 -0.53
N LEU A 486 0.40 1.44 -0.87
CA LEU A 486 0.08 2.73 -0.27
C LEU A 486 -1.22 2.59 0.51
N THR A 487 -1.26 3.03 1.77
CA THR A 487 -2.40 2.87 2.68
C THR A 487 -2.68 4.15 3.47
N GLY A 488 -3.87 4.24 4.07
CA GLY A 488 -4.31 5.29 4.98
C GLY A 488 -4.77 4.71 6.33
N HIS A 489 -5.96 5.11 6.80
CA HIS A 489 -6.71 4.56 7.93
C HIS A 489 -6.15 4.86 9.32
N ASP A 490 -4.86 4.75 9.51
CA ASP A 490 -4.22 4.87 10.85
C ASP A 490 -3.87 6.32 11.23
N HIS A 491 -4.12 7.29 10.34
CA HIS A 491 -3.86 8.74 10.51
C HIS A 491 -2.49 9.05 11.13
N ALA A 492 -1.52 8.17 10.88
CA ALA A 492 -0.13 8.29 11.33
C ALA A 492 0.81 7.84 10.22
N TYR A 493 1.92 8.55 10.06
CA TYR A 493 2.89 8.16 9.05
C TYR A 493 3.66 6.91 9.47
N SER A 494 3.72 5.94 8.58
CA SER A 494 4.66 4.84 8.70
C SER A 494 5.23 4.40 7.35
N ARG A 495 6.49 3.95 7.37
CA ARG A 495 7.17 3.30 6.26
C ARG A 495 7.77 1.99 6.73
N SER A 496 7.41 0.90 6.07
CA SER A 496 7.93 -0.42 6.41
C SER A 496 9.38 -0.62 5.97
N GLN A 497 10.01 -1.66 6.50
CA GLN A 497 11.11 -2.35 5.81
C GLN A 497 10.60 -2.91 4.47
N LEU A 498 11.48 -3.51 3.66
CA LEU A 498 11.03 -4.28 2.50
C LEU A 498 10.57 -5.66 2.98
N LEU A 499 9.30 -6.00 2.75
CA LEU A 499 8.66 -7.17 3.35
C LEU A 499 8.40 -8.25 2.31
N LYS A 500 8.63 -9.51 2.70
CA LYS A 500 8.35 -10.69 1.87
C LYS A 500 8.10 -11.91 2.73
N GLY A 501 7.03 -12.64 2.43
CA GLY A 501 6.62 -13.81 3.20
C GLY A 501 5.65 -13.44 4.31
N GLY A 502 5.72 -14.16 5.42
CA GLY A 502 4.76 -14.10 6.51
C GLY A 502 3.78 -15.28 6.45
N VAL A 503 3.40 -15.79 7.60
CA VAL A 503 2.48 -16.93 7.72
C VAL A 503 1.58 -16.71 8.92
N LYS A 504 0.28 -16.64 8.68
CA LYS A 504 -0.72 -16.66 9.76
C LYS A 504 -0.78 -18.04 10.40
N THR A 505 -0.66 -18.12 11.71
CA THR A 505 -0.72 -19.37 12.48
C THR A 505 -1.81 -19.37 13.55
N THR A 506 -2.37 -18.20 13.88
CA THR A 506 -3.36 -18.02 14.95
C THR A 506 -4.62 -17.36 14.40
N GLU A 507 -5.78 -17.93 14.72
CA GLU A 507 -7.08 -17.31 14.42
C GLU A 507 -7.55 -16.53 15.64
N TYR A 508 -7.85 -15.24 15.43
CA TYR A 508 -8.49 -14.35 16.38
C TYR A 508 -9.64 -13.62 15.71
N SER A 509 -10.74 -13.39 16.44
CA SER A 509 -11.75 -12.37 16.10
C SER A 509 -11.43 -11.08 16.88
N ASP A 510 -12.06 -9.98 16.49
CA ASP A 510 -11.86 -8.70 17.17
C ASP A 510 -12.28 -8.79 18.64
N ASP A 511 -13.46 -9.36 18.94
CA ASP A 511 -13.95 -9.56 20.32
C ASP A 511 -12.97 -10.39 21.18
N GLU A 512 -12.42 -11.48 20.61
CA GLU A 512 -11.42 -12.31 21.30
C GLU A 512 -10.11 -11.57 21.56
N PHE A 513 -9.71 -10.68 20.63
CA PHE A 513 -8.51 -9.87 20.80
C PHE A 513 -8.71 -8.80 21.88
N ASP A 514 -9.82 -8.07 21.86
CA ASP A 514 -10.15 -7.06 22.84
C ASP A 514 -10.20 -7.64 24.25
N GLU A 515 -10.88 -8.80 24.44
CA GLU A 515 -10.89 -9.50 25.73
C GLU A 515 -9.49 -9.93 26.19
N ALA A 516 -8.62 -10.35 25.28
CA ALA A 516 -7.27 -10.77 25.61
C ALA A 516 -6.37 -9.57 25.95
N LEU A 517 -6.52 -8.46 25.23
CA LEU A 517 -5.81 -7.21 25.48
C LEU A 517 -6.22 -6.60 26.82
N ASP A 518 -7.52 -6.50 27.10
CA ASP A 518 -8.02 -6.01 28.40
C ASP A 518 -7.48 -6.85 29.56
N ARG A 519 -7.46 -8.17 29.41
CA ARG A 519 -6.90 -9.08 30.42
C ARG A 519 -5.40 -8.83 30.66
N ASP A 520 -4.62 -8.60 29.61
CA ASP A 520 -3.20 -8.28 29.71
C ASP A 520 -2.97 -6.90 30.37
N MET A 521 -3.77 -5.93 30.00
CA MET A 521 -3.73 -4.58 30.58
C MET A 521 -4.10 -4.58 32.09
N ASP A 522 -5.17 -5.28 32.46
CA ASP A 522 -5.68 -5.35 33.85
C ASP A 522 -4.70 -6.08 34.79
N ALA A 523 -3.92 -7.03 34.28
CA ALA A 523 -2.99 -7.80 35.07
C ALA A 523 -1.77 -7.00 35.56
N GLY A 524 -1.47 -5.80 34.98
CA GLY A 524 -0.30 -5.04 35.42
C GLY A 524 -0.11 -3.67 34.82
N GLU A 525 -1.02 -3.18 34.03
CA GLU A 525 -1.03 -1.80 33.51
C GLU A 525 0.24 -1.39 32.72
N ASN A 526 0.74 -2.25 31.82
CA ASN A 526 1.89 -1.92 31.01
C ASN A 526 1.54 -1.83 29.50
N PRO A 527 0.96 -0.71 29.03
CA PRO A 527 0.54 -0.54 27.65
C PRO A 527 1.72 -0.50 26.66
N GLU A 528 2.93 -0.17 27.12
CA GLU A 528 4.09 0.00 26.24
C GLU A 528 4.60 -1.30 25.62
N THR A 529 4.17 -2.45 26.10
CA THR A 529 4.61 -3.76 25.61
C THR A 529 3.52 -4.54 24.87
N ARG A 530 2.30 -4.02 24.83
CA ARG A 530 1.11 -4.74 24.32
C ARG A 530 1.19 -5.15 22.84
N THR A 531 2.02 -4.48 22.03
CA THR A 531 2.13 -4.76 20.59
C THR A 531 3.18 -5.79 20.21
N GLU A 532 4.21 -5.96 21.03
CA GLU A 532 5.32 -6.87 20.72
C GLU A 532 5.47 -8.01 21.73
N ALA A 533 5.24 -7.68 22.97
CA ALA A 533 5.16 -8.66 24.04
C ALA A 533 4.09 -8.17 25.02
N PRO A 534 3.35 -9.05 25.65
CA PRO A 534 2.35 -8.65 26.62
C PRO A 534 3.02 -7.88 27.75
N GLY A 535 2.32 -6.93 28.32
CA GLY A 535 2.81 -6.16 29.48
C GLY A 535 2.96 -7.04 30.69
N ASN A 536 2.05 -7.97 30.88
CA ASN A 536 1.90 -8.70 32.13
C ASN A 536 1.76 -10.21 31.92
N ILE A 537 1.19 -10.63 30.82
CA ILE A 537 1.16 -12.06 30.46
C ILE A 537 2.58 -12.48 30.11
N GLN A 538 3.12 -13.40 30.88
CA GLN A 538 4.51 -13.83 30.75
C GLN A 538 4.66 -14.82 29.59
N ALA A 539 5.80 -14.76 28.89
CA ALA A 539 6.11 -15.63 27.75
C ALA A 539 6.13 -17.14 28.08
N ASP A 540 6.24 -17.49 29.33
CA ASP A 540 6.23 -18.87 29.85
C ASP A 540 4.89 -19.27 30.50
N SER A 541 3.83 -18.46 30.36
CA SER A 541 2.48 -18.83 30.80
C SER A 541 2.09 -20.18 30.21
N THR A 542 1.46 -21.01 31.05
CA THR A 542 0.91 -22.32 30.64
C THR A 542 -0.59 -22.29 30.38
N ASP A 543 -1.21 -21.12 30.51
CA ASP A 543 -2.61 -20.91 30.17
C ASP A 543 -2.80 -20.95 28.65
N GLU A 544 -3.86 -21.64 28.17
CA GLU A 544 -4.08 -21.85 26.75
C GLU A 544 -4.50 -20.54 26.04
N ALA A 545 -5.28 -19.67 26.70
CA ALA A 545 -5.68 -18.37 26.17
C ALA A 545 -4.49 -17.41 26.07
N ASP A 546 -3.62 -17.42 27.09
CA ASP A 546 -2.39 -16.61 27.07
C ASP A 546 -1.46 -17.07 25.95
N GLN A 547 -1.29 -18.38 25.74
CA GLN A 547 -0.47 -18.90 24.63
C GLN A 547 -1.04 -18.53 23.24
N LYS A 548 -2.38 -18.51 23.10
CA LYS A 548 -3.03 -18.06 21.88
C LYS A 548 -2.75 -16.59 21.62
N TYR A 549 -2.90 -15.73 22.64
CA TYR A 549 -2.62 -14.30 22.56
C TYR A 549 -1.16 -13.98 22.23
N LEU A 550 -0.20 -14.62 22.92
CA LEU A 550 1.22 -14.50 22.63
C LEU A 550 1.57 -14.95 21.20
N GLY A 551 0.92 -16.01 20.72
CA GLY A 551 1.05 -16.50 19.34
C GLY A 551 0.60 -15.43 18.35
N TYR A 552 -0.53 -14.81 18.60
CA TYR A 552 -1.07 -13.75 17.76
C TYR A 552 -0.16 -12.50 17.73
N LEU A 553 0.31 -12.03 18.88
CA LEU A 553 1.25 -10.90 18.94
C LEU A 553 2.53 -11.15 18.13
N ASN A 554 3.02 -12.39 18.11
CA ASN A 554 4.18 -12.75 17.28
C ASN A 554 3.85 -12.68 15.76
N GLU A 555 2.60 -12.93 15.37
CA GLU A 555 2.15 -12.76 13.98
C GLU A 555 2.04 -11.28 13.60
N VAL A 556 1.46 -10.45 14.47
CA VAL A 556 1.39 -9.00 14.24
C VAL A 556 2.78 -8.43 14.00
N MET A 557 3.78 -8.90 14.72
CA MET A 557 5.17 -8.46 14.54
C MET A 557 5.83 -8.90 13.24
N ASP A 558 5.33 -9.94 12.60
CA ASP A 558 5.81 -10.52 11.31
C ASP A 558 7.34 -10.56 11.13
N LYS A 559 8.03 -11.01 12.17
CA LYS A 559 9.51 -10.94 12.28
C LYS A 559 10.27 -11.68 11.18
N ASN A 560 9.59 -12.62 10.49
CA ASN A 560 10.21 -13.45 9.46
C ASN A 560 10.08 -12.87 8.04
N ALA A 561 9.24 -11.87 7.86
CA ALA A 561 8.96 -11.27 6.56
C ALA A 561 9.99 -10.20 6.14
N VAL A 562 10.82 -9.70 7.05
CA VAL A 562 11.65 -8.52 6.87
C VAL A 562 12.89 -8.77 6.00
N GLU A 563 13.01 -8.07 4.88
CA GLU A 563 14.26 -7.90 4.14
C GLU A 563 14.94 -6.61 4.63
N LYS A 564 15.92 -6.74 5.54
CA LYS A 564 16.61 -5.58 6.15
C LYS A 564 17.39 -4.79 5.11
N THR A 565 17.08 -3.52 4.98
CA THR A 565 17.84 -2.55 4.19
C THR A 565 18.34 -1.43 5.08
N ASP A 566 19.64 -1.43 5.40
CA ASP A 566 20.29 -0.35 6.16
C ASP A 566 20.58 0.87 5.28
N LYS A 567 20.05 0.93 4.06
CA LYS A 567 20.41 1.94 3.06
C LYS A 567 19.19 2.71 2.58
N GLU A 568 19.39 3.97 2.27
CA GLU A 568 18.42 4.84 1.63
C GLU A 568 18.08 4.41 0.19
N VAL A 569 18.86 3.51 -0.40
CA VAL A 569 18.66 2.97 -1.75
C VAL A 569 18.64 1.45 -1.74
N ALA A 570 17.50 0.85 -2.05
CA ALA A 570 17.34 -0.57 -2.27
C ALA A 570 17.46 -0.90 -3.77
N VAL A 571 18.34 -1.84 -4.15
CA VAL A 571 18.55 -2.19 -5.56
C VAL A 571 18.00 -3.58 -5.86
N ASN A 572 16.99 -3.66 -6.74
CA ASN A 572 16.25 -4.88 -7.08
C ASN A 572 15.83 -5.68 -5.83
N PRO A 573 15.12 -5.08 -4.89
CA PRO A 573 14.64 -5.80 -3.72
C PRO A 573 13.72 -6.96 -4.15
N GLU A 574 13.55 -7.94 -3.28
CA GLU A 574 12.54 -9.00 -3.44
C GLU A 574 11.29 -8.71 -2.59
N GLY A 575 11.43 -7.87 -1.56
CA GLY A 575 10.33 -7.45 -0.69
C GLY A 575 9.58 -6.26 -1.25
N ILE A 576 8.35 -6.08 -0.79
CA ILE A 576 7.41 -4.99 -1.11
C ILE A 576 7.59 -3.88 -0.07
N LEU A 577 7.50 -2.63 -0.48
CA LEU A 577 7.43 -1.46 0.39
C LEU A 577 5.96 -1.17 0.74
N TYR A 578 5.65 -1.05 2.02
CA TYR A 578 4.34 -0.61 2.51
C TYR A 578 4.48 0.77 3.17
N MET A 579 3.53 1.64 2.91
CA MET A 579 3.52 2.99 3.45
C MET A 579 2.12 3.38 3.85
N THR A 580 1.99 3.87 5.08
CA THR A 580 0.76 4.46 5.60
C THR A 580 0.91 5.97 5.64
N ALA A 581 -0.04 6.69 5.08
CA ALA A 581 -0.09 8.14 5.14
C ALA A 581 -0.70 8.59 6.46
N ASN A 582 -0.24 9.73 6.98
CA ASN A 582 -0.90 10.48 8.03
C ASN A 582 -2.06 11.31 7.44
N SER A 583 -2.98 11.81 8.28
CA SER A 583 -4.04 12.71 7.84
C SER A 583 -3.47 13.91 7.05
N SER A 584 -4.06 14.20 5.91
CA SER A 584 -3.65 15.29 5.04
C SER A 584 -4.40 16.61 5.28
N SER A 585 -5.53 16.56 5.96
CA SER A 585 -6.27 17.75 6.44
C SER A 585 -6.02 18.04 7.93
N GLY A 586 -5.48 17.06 8.66
CA GLY A 586 -5.33 17.17 10.11
C GLY A 586 -6.65 17.13 10.87
N SER A 587 -7.71 16.63 10.25
CA SER A 587 -9.04 16.53 10.84
C SER A 587 -9.08 15.60 12.06
N LYS A 588 -8.19 14.59 12.08
CA LYS A 588 -8.04 13.61 13.16
C LYS A 588 -6.68 12.92 13.09
N TYR A 589 -6.14 12.55 14.25
CA TYR A 589 -4.90 11.77 14.39
C TYR A 589 -5.09 10.63 15.36
N TYR A 590 -4.28 9.57 15.20
CA TYR A 590 -4.15 8.47 16.14
C TYR A 590 -2.74 8.40 16.70
N ASP A 591 -2.61 8.00 17.96
CA ASP A 591 -1.31 7.78 18.60
C ASP A 591 -0.58 6.58 17.97
N LEU A 592 0.72 6.72 17.85
CA LEU A 592 1.58 5.58 17.53
C LEU A 592 1.51 4.55 18.65
N VAL A 593 1.40 3.26 18.32
CA VAL A 593 1.51 2.20 19.33
C VAL A 593 2.83 2.36 20.10
N PRO A 594 2.84 2.15 21.42
CA PRO A 594 3.99 2.47 22.27
C PRO A 594 5.29 1.81 21.79
N ARG A 595 5.22 0.61 21.26
CA ARG A 595 6.39 -0.12 20.77
C ARG A 595 6.34 -0.33 19.27
N MET A 596 7.37 0.13 18.57
CA MET A 596 7.48 0.03 17.12
C MET A 596 7.57 -1.44 16.69
N GLN A 597 6.71 -1.83 15.76
CA GLN A 597 6.72 -3.17 15.18
C GLN A 597 8.03 -3.44 14.40
N SER A 598 8.45 -4.71 14.37
CA SER A 598 9.73 -5.12 13.74
C SER A 598 9.78 -4.90 12.23
N TYR A 599 8.64 -4.78 11.58
CA TYR A 599 8.53 -4.51 10.14
C TYR A 599 8.62 -3.02 9.80
N ILE A 600 8.50 -2.12 10.77
CA ILE A 600 8.56 -0.67 10.55
C ILE A 600 10.02 -0.19 10.42
N ALA A 601 10.30 0.64 9.44
CA ALA A 601 11.58 1.30 9.24
C ALA A 601 11.58 2.74 9.75
N SER A 602 10.45 3.45 9.63
CA SER A 602 10.24 4.82 10.11
C SER A 602 8.77 5.02 10.41
N ARG A 603 8.45 5.83 11.42
CA ARG A 603 7.09 6.24 11.79
C ARG A 603 7.11 7.61 12.43
N TRP A 604 6.02 8.34 12.30
CA TRP A 604 5.94 9.71 12.80
C TRP A 604 4.49 10.11 13.07
N GLN A 605 4.26 10.84 14.16
CA GLN A 605 3.03 11.55 14.47
C GLN A 605 3.34 12.70 15.44
N GLU A 606 2.92 13.90 15.09
CA GLU A 606 3.04 15.12 15.91
C GLU A 606 1.84 16.06 15.71
N ASP A 607 0.67 15.51 15.37
CA ASP A 607 -0.60 16.22 15.15
C ASP A 607 -0.49 17.38 14.15
N VAL A 608 0.20 17.14 13.04
CA VAL A 608 0.35 18.07 11.92
C VAL A 608 0.06 17.33 10.61
N PRO A 609 -0.67 17.95 9.67
CA PRO A 609 -0.93 17.35 8.36
C PRO A 609 0.38 17.07 7.62
N THR A 610 0.39 16.01 6.84
CA THR A 610 1.57 15.63 6.03
C THR A 610 1.20 15.24 4.61
N TYR A 611 2.20 15.31 3.74
CA TYR A 611 2.11 14.84 2.37
C TYR A 611 3.41 14.14 1.94
N SER A 612 3.30 13.21 1.01
CA SER A 612 4.47 12.58 0.40
C SER A 612 4.59 12.95 -1.07
N VAL A 613 5.81 13.25 -1.50
CA VAL A 613 6.17 13.42 -2.92
C VAL A 613 6.90 12.18 -3.40
N ILE A 614 6.39 11.59 -4.47
CA ILE A 614 6.97 10.40 -5.10
C ILE A 614 7.45 10.76 -6.49
N ASP A 615 8.76 10.60 -6.71
CA ASP A 615 9.38 10.71 -8.05
C ASP A 615 9.56 9.34 -8.67
N LEU A 616 9.06 9.15 -9.88
CA LEU A 616 9.10 7.89 -10.58
C LEU A 616 9.75 8.04 -11.96
N THR A 617 10.66 7.12 -12.25
CA THR A 617 11.25 6.90 -13.57
C THR A 617 11.15 5.41 -13.89
N LYS A 618 11.46 5.00 -15.11
CA LYS A 618 11.54 3.58 -15.45
C LYS A 618 12.38 2.75 -14.45
N ASP A 619 13.44 3.32 -13.90
CA ASP A 619 14.43 2.60 -13.09
C ASP A 619 14.41 2.95 -11.59
N THR A 620 13.70 3.99 -11.19
CA THR A 620 13.67 4.47 -9.79
C THR A 620 12.28 4.86 -9.34
N PHE A 621 11.97 4.52 -8.09
CA PHE A 621 10.87 5.03 -7.28
C PHE A 621 11.49 5.69 -6.06
N THR A 622 11.27 6.99 -5.85
CA THR A 622 11.86 7.76 -4.74
C THR A 622 10.76 8.46 -3.97
N ILE A 623 10.72 8.31 -2.66
CA ILE A 623 9.74 8.92 -1.78
C ILE A 623 10.36 9.83 -0.75
N ARG A 624 9.67 10.94 -0.45
CA ARG A 624 9.97 11.95 0.57
C ARG A 624 8.67 12.41 1.18
N THR A 625 8.59 12.45 2.49
CA THR A 625 7.39 12.88 3.23
C THR A 625 7.70 14.12 4.06
N TYR A 626 6.79 15.07 4.07
CA TYR A 626 6.95 16.40 4.64
C TYR A 626 5.76 16.77 5.52
N ARG A 627 6.01 17.63 6.50
CA ARG A 627 4.99 18.36 7.25
C ARG A 627 4.41 19.47 6.37
N THR A 628 3.13 19.74 6.53
CA THR A 628 2.47 20.85 5.83
C THR A 628 2.85 22.22 6.40
N ASP A 629 2.96 22.33 7.72
CA ASP A 629 3.13 23.60 8.44
C ASP A 629 4.46 24.32 8.17
N ASN A 630 5.54 23.59 7.88
CA ASN A 630 6.88 24.15 7.77
C ASN A 630 7.78 23.51 6.70
N ASP A 631 7.23 22.57 5.91
CA ASP A 631 7.96 21.85 4.86
C ASP A 631 9.16 20.99 5.35
N GLU A 632 9.25 20.69 6.65
CA GLU A 632 10.27 19.80 7.18
C GLU A 632 10.05 18.36 6.73
N GLN A 633 11.12 17.71 6.29
CA GLN A 633 11.08 16.30 5.89
C GLN A 633 11.11 15.39 7.13
N ILE A 634 10.05 14.60 7.34
CA ILE A 634 9.87 13.77 8.54
C ILE A 634 10.55 12.40 8.50
N ASP A 635 10.91 11.93 7.30
CA ASP A 635 11.65 10.67 7.12
C ASP A 635 12.75 10.84 6.08
N LYS A 636 13.73 9.96 6.11
CA LYS A 636 14.81 9.95 5.11
C LYS A 636 14.26 9.65 3.72
N THR A 637 14.81 10.33 2.72
CA THR A 637 14.55 9.96 1.32
C THR A 637 14.84 8.50 1.09
N PHE A 638 13.85 7.75 0.63
CA PHE A 638 14.00 6.32 0.32
C PHE A 638 13.82 6.06 -1.18
N THR A 639 14.71 5.27 -1.77
CA THR A 639 14.68 4.97 -3.21
C THR A 639 14.72 3.47 -3.46
N ILE A 640 13.75 2.95 -4.22
CA ILE A 640 13.84 1.63 -4.85
C ILE A 640 14.42 1.84 -6.25
N LYS A 641 15.49 1.09 -6.57
CA LYS A 641 16.13 1.12 -7.88
C LYS A 641 16.03 -0.22 -8.57
N LYS A 642 15.39 -0.26 -9.72
CA LYS A 642 15.34 -1.42 -10.62
C LYS A 642 16.48 -1.31 -11.65
N THR A 643 17.33 -2.32 -11.71
CA THR A 643 18.39 -2.40 -12.70
C THR A 643 18.25 -3.66 -13.52
N LYS A 644 18.72 -3.65 -14.77
CA LYS A 644 18.68 -4.84 -15.63
C LYS A 644 19.41 -6.00 -14.96
N LYS A 645 18.67 -7.03 -14.57
CA LYS A 645 19.23 -8.21 -13.89
C LYS A 645 20.15 -8.98 -14.81
N VAL A 646 21.32 -9.37 -14.30
CA VAL A 646 22.33 -10.13 -15.05
C VAL A 646 22.08 -11.62 -14.90
N SER A 647 21.91 -12.35 -16.04
CA SER A 647 21.56 -13.76 -16.01
C SER A 647 22.69 -14.63 -15.43
N VAL A 648 22.36 -15.46 -14.42
CA VAL A 648 23.27 -16.47 -13.85
C VAL A 648 23.49 -17.68 -14.78
N SER A 649 22.76 -17.78 -15.89
CA SER A 649 22.90 -18.90 -16.86
C SER A 649 24.34 -19.06 -17.38
N LYS A 650 25.10 -17.96 -17.48
CA LYS A 650 26.51 -17.90 -17.91
C LYS A 650 27.52 -18.06 -16.78
N THR A 651 27.08 -18.27 -15.53
CA THR A 651 28.02 -18.48 -14.39
C THR A 651 28.87 -19.70 -14.58
N SER A 652 30.08 -19.68 -14.03
CA SER A 652 30.97 -20.82 -13.86
C SER A 652 30.87 -21.33 -12.42
N ALA A 653 30.61 -22.64 -12.28
CA ALA A 653 30.57 -23.28 -10.98
C ALA A 653 31.04 -24.74 -11.12
N LYS A 654 31.93 -25.17 -10.27
CA LYS A 654 32.47 -26.55 -10.26
C LYS A 654 32.39 -27.12 -8.85
N ILE A 655 31.79 -28.29 -8.73
CA ILE A 655 31.63 -28.98 -7.45
C ILE A 655 32.48 -30.25 -7.46
N ALA A 656 33.27 -30.41 -6.43
CA ALA A 656 34.14 -31.61 -6.27
C ALA A 656 33.28 -32.85 -6.04
N THR A 657 33.81 -34.03 -6.49
CA THR A 657 33.21 -35.33 -6.19
C THR A 657 33.15 -35.58 -4.68
N GLN A 658 32.00 -36.01 -4.21
CA GLN A 658 31.71 -36.25 -2.80
C GLN A 658 31.70 -37.74 -2.51
N THR A 659 31.98 -38.12 -1.25
CA THR A 659 31.86 -39.51 -0.78
C THR A 659 30.54 -39.69 -0.05
N TYR A 660 29.84 -40.78 -0.32
CA TYR A 660 28.59 -41.16 0.32
C TYR A 660 28.68 -41.15 1.84
N THR A 661 27.76 -40.44 2.53
CA THR A 661 27.69 -40.34 4.00
C THR A 661 26.43 -40.96 4.60
N GLY A 662 25.37 -41.13 3.79
CA GLY A 662 24.03 -41.52 4.23
C GLY A 662 23.12 -40.33 4.56
N LYS A 663 23.67 -39.11 4.56
CA LYS A 663 22.92 -37.85 4.78
C LYS A 663 22.94 -36.99 3.52
N ALA A 664 22.07 -36.04 3.42
CA ALA A 664 22.06 -35.06 2.33
C ALA A 664 23.38 -34.27 2.31
N LEU A 665 24.01 -34.21 1.13
CA LEU A 665 25.30 -33.55 0.90
C LEU A 665 25.06 -32.17 0.26
N LYS A 666 25.55 -31.12 0.91
CA LYS A 666 25.56 -29.74 0.42
C LYS A 666 27.01 -29.22 0.39
N PRO A 667 27.83 -29.66 -0.58
CA PRO A 667 29.24 -29.25 -0.67
C PRO A 667 29.38 -27.77 -0.96
N ALA A 668 30.33 -27.10 -0.31
CA ALA A 668 30.68 -25.70 -0.63
C ALA A 668 31.37 -25.65 -2.03
N PHE A 669 31.03 -24.60 -2.79
CA PHE A 669 31.66 -24.31 -4.09
C PHE A 669 31.56 -22.81 -4.38
N GLN A 670 32.31 -22.33 -5.34
CA GLN A 670 32.26 -20.96 -5.78
C GLN A 670 31.44 -20.84 -7.07
N VAL A 671 30.68 -19.76 -7.15
CA VAL A 671 29.96 -19.30 -8.36
C VAL A 671 30.60 -18.03 -8.85
N THR A 672 31.08 -18.02 -10.10
CA THR A 672 31.71 -16.84 -10.70
C THR A 672 31.01 -16.45 -12.00
N LEU A 673 30.90 -15.15 -12.22
CA LEU A 673 30.34 -14.57 -13.44
C LEU A 673 31.25 -13.43 -13.91
N ASN A 674 31.78 -13.52 -15.13
CA ASN A 674 32.69 -12.51 -15.70
C ASN A 674 33.87 -12.14 -14.75
N GLY A 675 34.41 -13.16 -14.05
CA GLY A 675 35.54 -12.96 -13.12
C GLY A 675 35.13 -12.54 -11.71
N LYS A 676 33.90 -12.08 -11.48
CA LYS A 676 33.39 -11.71 -10.15
C LYS A 676 32.87 -12.97 -9.44
N THR A 677 33.25 -13.17 -8.18
CA THR A 677 32.66 -14.21 -7.33
C THR A 677 31.34 -13.71 -6.75
N LEU A 678 30.28 -14.49 -6.95
CA LEU A 678 28.93 -14.23 -6.42
C LEU A 678 28.79 -14.83 -5.02
N ARG A 679 27.95 -14.24 -4.19
CA ARG A 679 27.72 -14.60 -2.78
C ARG A 679 26.39 -15.33 -2.64
N GLU A 680 26.42 -16.54 -2.06
CA GLU A 680 25.20 -17.30 -1.74
C GLU A 680 24.37 -16.59 -0.67
N GLY A 681 23.06 -16.57 -0.83
CA GLY A 681 22.12 -15.84 0.03
C GLY A 681 21.90 -14.38 -0.36
N ILE A 682 22.86 -13.76 -1.07
CA ILE A 682 22.80 -12.34 -1.53
C ILE A 682 22.61 -12.25 -3.05
N ASP A 683 23.54 -12.83 -3.81
CA ASP A 683 23.54 -12.75 -5.28
C ASP A 683 22.83 -13.96 -5.92
N TYR A 684 22.68 -15.07 -5.19
CA TYR A 684 21.99 -16.27 -5.64
C TYR A 684 21.60 -17.19 -4.46
N THR A 685 20.67 -18.10 -4.72
CA THR A 685 20.33 -19.21 -3.81
C THR A 685 20.62 -20.56 -4.47
N THR A 686 20.70 -21.65 -3.67
CA THR A 686 20.92 -23.00 -4.17
C THR A 686 19.87 -23.99 -3.68
N THR A 687 19.38 -24.83 -4.62
CA THR A 687 18.50 -25.96 -4.31
C THR A 687 19.17 -27.25 -4.74
N TYR A 688 19.22 -28.23 -3.82
CA TYR A 688 19.87 -29.53 -4.04
C TYR A 688 18.85 -30.65 -4.25
N SER A 689 19.14 -31.55 -5.19
CA SER A 689 18.35 -32.78 -5.40
C SER A 689 19.24 -33.97 -5.75
N ASN A 690 18.75 -35.19 -5.47
CA ASN A 690 19.49 -36.46 -5.64
C ASN A 690 20.83 -36.51 -4.89
N ASN A 691 20.95 -35.75 -3.80
CA ASN A 691 22.21 -35.51 -3.06
C ASN A 691 22.41 -36.40 -1.83
N VAL A 692 21.64 -37.50 -1.69
CA VAL A 692 21.77 -38.47 -0.58
C VAL A 692 22.46 -39.73 -1.03
N ASN A 693 22.04 -40.36 -2.13
CA ASN A 693 22.56 -41.65 -2.60
C ASN A 693 23.74 -41.50 -3.58
N THR A 694 24.52 -42.58 -3.77
CA THR A 694 25.58 -42.59 -4.79
C THR A 694 25.00 -42.40 -6.18
N GLY A 695 25.59 -41.51 -6.97
CA GLY A 695 25.08 -41.17 -8.29
C GLY A 695 25.43 -39.74 -8.73
N LYS A 696 24.60 -39.19 -9.60
CA LYS A 696 24.70 -37.82 -10.09
C LYS A 696 23.72 -36.95 -9.29
N ALA A 697 24.25 -36.09 -8.45
CA ALA A 697 23.48 -35.09 -7.72
C ALA A 697 23.37 -33.80 -8.53
N LYS A 698 22.29 -33.03 -8.30
CA LYS A 698 21.95 -31.80 -8.99
C LYS A 698 21.92 -30.64 -8.00
N VAL A 699 22.48 -29.52 -8.39
CA VAL A 699 22.31 -28.21 -7.74
C VAL A 699 21.72 -27.26 -8.77
N VAL A 700 20.66 -26.52 -8.39
CA VAL A 700 20.11 -25.40 -9.14
C VAL A 700 20.56 -24.13 -8.44
N ILE A 701 21.26 -23.27 -9.13
CA ILE A 701 21.64 -21.92 -8.72
C ILE A 701 20.56 -21.02 -9.29
N GLN A 702 19.84 -20.29 -8.44
CA GLN A 702 18.81 -19.30 -8.78
C GLN A 702 19.37 -17.92 -8.52
N GLY A 703 19.33 -17.03 -9.52
CA GLY A 703 19.73 -15.62 -9.35
C GLY A 703 18.81 -14.88 -8.37
N LYS A 704 19.41 -13.98 -7.58
CA LYS A 704 18.74 -13.13 -6.58
C LYS A 704 19.24 -11.69 -6.73
N ALA A 705 18.45 -10.70 -6.28
CA ALA A 705 18.76 -9.26 -6.36
C ALA A 705 19.14 -8.82 -7.81
N GLY A 706 20.33 -8.30 -8.04
CA GLY A 706 20.86 -7.89 -9.36
C GLY A 706 21.08 -9.02 -10.37
N TYR A 707 20.69 -10.27 -10.05
CA TYR A 707 20.86 -11.45 -10.92
C TYR A 707 19.55 -12.17 -11.16
N SER A 708 19.40 -12.79 -12.33
CA SER A 708 18.17 -13.49 -12.75
C SER A 708 18.46 -14.85 -13.38
N GLY A 709 17.41 -15.67 -13.55
CA GLY A 709 17.47 -16.96 -14.20
C GLY A 709 18.13 -18.05 -13.38
N THR A 710 18.32 -19.22 -13.99
CA THR A 710 18.84 -20.40 -13.31
C THR A 710 20.07 -21.00 -13.99
N LYS A 711 20.92 -21.66 -13.20
CA LYS A 711 22.03 -22.50 -13.66
C LYS A 711 22.02 -23.85 -12.96
N THR A 712 21.91 -24.91 -13.72
CA THR A 712 22.05 -26.28 -13.17
C THR A 712 23.49 -26.74 -13.21
N VAL A 713 24.01 -27.24 -12.07
CA VAL A 713 25.32 -27.82 -11.92
C VAL A 713 25.17 -29.23 -11.34
N TYR A 714 26.02 -30.16 -11.78
CA TYR A 714 25.99 -31.52 -11.30
C TYR A 714 27.30 -31.90 -10.58
N PHE A 715 27.21 -32.75 -9.57
CA PHE A 715 28.37 -33.38 -8.94
C PHE A 715 28.16 -34.90 -8.74
N GLN A 716 29.25 -35.62 -8.52
CA GLN A 716 29.18 -37.06 -8.31
C GLN A 716 29.29 -37.41 -6.84
N ILE A 717 28.47 -38.37 -6.40
CA ILE A 717 28.59 -39.01 -5.09
C ILE A 717 29.10 -40.44 -5.31
N VAL A 718 30.32 -40.70 -4.88
CA VAL A 718 30.96 -42.01 -5.01
C VAL A 718 30.75 -42.87 -3.75
N PRO A 719 30.80 -44.21 -3.87
CA PRO A 719 30.64 -45.08 -2.73
C PRO A 719 31.71 -44.87 -1.64
N LYS A 720 31.32 -45.06 -0.39
CA LYS A 720 32.25 -45.11 0.76
C LYS A 720 33.19 -46.32 0.65
N LYS A 721 34.37 -46.21 1.27
CA LYS A 721 35.35 -47.29 1.41
C LYS A 721 34.66 -48.53 1.97
N VAL A 722 34.91 -49.71 1.31
CA VAL A 722 34.34 -51.00 1.71
C VAL A 722 35.28 -51.67 2.71
N SER A 723 34.69 -52.29 3.73
CA SER A 723 35.47 -53.08 4.70
C SER A 723 35.68 -54.55 4.24
N MET A 724 36.91 -54.99 4.18
CA MET A 724 37.27 -56.41 3.92
C MET A 724 36.84 -57.28 5.13
N LYS A 725 36.06 -58.34 4.91
CA LYS A 725 35.68 -59.32 5.95
C LYS A 725 36.65 -60.48 6.03
N SER A 726 36.97 -61.05 4.89
CA SER A 726 37.84 -62.27 4.89
C SER A 726 38.53 -62.43 3.53
N VAL A 727 39.81 -62.85 3.56
CA VAL A 727 40.59 -63.33 2.41
C VAL A 727 41.23 -64.65 2.81
N LYS A 728 40.78 -65.78 2.22
CA LYS A 728 41.22 -67.16 2.58
C LYS A 728 41.54 -67.97 1.33
N SER A 729 42.54 -68.87 1.40
CA SER A 729 42.78 -69.82 0.37
C SER A 729 42.39 -71.23 0.88
N SER A 730 41.15 -71.63 0.57
CA SER A 730 40.60 -72.93 0.99
C SER A 730 40.74 -74.02 -0.03
N ALA A 731 41.08 -73.74 -1.31
CA ALA A 731 41.30 -74.69 -2.37
C ALA A 731 42.56 -74.34 -3.16
N LYS A 732 43.14 -75.35 -3.89
CA LYS A 732 44.34 -75.17 -4.69
C LYS A 732 44.16 -74.04 -5.73
N SER A 733 45.15 -73.14 -5.81
CA SER A 733 45.18 -72.02 -6.78
C SER A 733 43.98 -71.10 -6.70
N SER A 734 43.27 -71.02 -5.58
CA SER A 734 42.09 -70.25 -5.38
C SER A 734 42.10 -69.37 -4.13
N VAL A 735 41.58 -68.21 -4.18
CA VAL A 735 41.41 -67.30 -3.04
C VAL A 735 39.93 -66.81 -2.96
N SER A 736 39.28 -67.14 -1.87
CA SER A 736 37.95 -66.63 -1.51
C SER A 736 38.07 -65.27 -0.84
N VAL A 737 37.36 -64.29 -1.36
CA VAL A 737 37.33 -62.90 -0.87
C VAL A 737 35.92 -62.60 -0.45
N SER A 738 35.71 -62.09 0.77
CA SER A 738 34.41 -61.55 1.21
C SER A 738 34.58 -60.17 1.88
N TYR A 739 33.58 -59.34 1.74
CA TYR A 739 33.62 -57.96 2.22
C TYR A 739 32.22 -57.50 2.59
N ALA A 740 32.14 -56.36 3.28
CA ALA A 740 30.87 -55.76 3.71
C ALA A 740 30.09 -55.21 2.50
N LYS A 741 28.77 -55.35 2.53
CA LYS A 741 27.90 -54.71 1.56
C LYS A 741 28.05 -53.20 1.70
N ALA A 742 28.29 -52.51 0.59
CA ALA A 742 28.33 -51.04 0.57
C ALA A 742 26.93 -50.49 0.68
N SER A 743 26.79 -49.35 1.39
CA SER A 743 25.58 -48.56 1.47
C SER A 743 25.50 -47.58 0.28
N GLY A 744 24.32 -46.99 0.03
CA GLY A 744 24.16 -45.89 -0.92
C GLY A 744 23.89 -46.30 -2.37
N ASN A 745 23.24 -47.45 -2.62
CA ASN A 745 22.79 -47.88 -3.94
C ASN A 745 23.94 -48.00 -4.96
N VAL A 746 24.94 -48.84 -4.68
CA VAL A 746 26.08 -49.08 -5.56
C VAL A 746 25.74 -50.01 -6.73
N SER A 747 26.44 -49.90 -7.88
CA SER A 747 26.27 -50.74 -9.06
C SER A 747 27.05 -52.07 -9.00
N GLY A 748 28.07 -52.14 -8.14
CA GLY A 748 28.88 -53.34 -7.97
C GLY A 748 30.21 -53.06 -7.28
N TYR A 749 31.05 -54.07 -7.31
CA TYR A 749 32.37 -54.05 -6.66
C TYR A 749 33.45 -54.41 -7.67
N GLU A 750 34.66 -53.86 -7.50
CA GLU A 750 35.87 -54.24 -8.23
C GLU A 750 36.90 -54.79 -7.22
N ILE A 751 37.29 -56.03 -7.42
CA ILE A 751 38.30 -56.72 -6.64
C ILE A 751 39.58 -56.64 -7.44
N THR A 752 40.61 -56.02 -6.90
CA THR A 752 41.97 -55.98 -7.50
C THR A 752 42.91 -56.81 -6.67
N TYR A 753 43.69 -57.69 -7.37
CA TYR A 753 44.60 -58.60 -6.72
C TYR A 753 45.92 -58.72 -7.49
N ALA A 754 46.98 -59.01 -6.77
CA ALA A 754 48.34 -59.19 -7.28
C ALA A 754 49.12 -60.12 -6.42
N THR A 755 50.22 -60.71 -6.95
CA THR A 755 51.17 -61.52 -6.17
C THR A 755 52.33 -60.74 -5.55
N ASN A 756 52.20 -59.38 -5.56
CA ASN A 756 53.14 -58.46 -4.96
C ASN A 756 52.42 -57.31 -4.25
N SER A 757 52.96 -56.74 -3.18
CA SER A 757 52.38 -55.72 -2.34
C SER A 757 52.23 -54.36 -3.03
N LYS A 758 53.00 -54.11 -4.11
CA LYS A 758 52.96 -52.89 -4.90
C LYS A 758 51.88 -52.90 -5.99
N PHE A 759 51.14 -54.02 -6.12
CA PHE A 759 50.11 -54.25 -7.14
C PHE A 759 50.61 -54.02 -8.58
N LYS A 760 51.92 -54.32 -8.82
CA LYS A 760 52.46 -54.35 -10.21
C LYS A 760 51.83 -55.53 -10.94
N SER A 761 51.36 -55.27 -12.23
CA SER A 761 50.61 -56.21 -13.04
C SER A 761 49.36 -56.79 -12.36
N ALA A 762 48.65 -55.95 -11.58
CA ALA A 762 47.43 -56.35 -10.90
C ALA A 762 46.30 -56.73 -11.88
N LYS A 763 45.57 -57.78 -11.52
CA LYS A 763 44.32 -58.15 -12.21
C LYS A 763 43.12 -57.65 -11.45
N SER A 764 42.01 -57.32 -12.14
CA SER A 764 40.78 -56.90 -11.53
C SER A 764 39.59 -57.70 -12.07
N VAL A 765 38.69 -58.05 -11.18
CA VAL A 765 37.38 -58.64 -11.51
C VAL A 765 36.24 -57.78 -10.92
N ARG A 766 35.10 -57.85 -11.58
CA ARG A 766 33.91 -57.10 -11.13
C ARG A 766 32.76 -58.04 -10.82
N THR A 767 32.01 -57.70 -9.77
CA THR A 767 30.90 -58.55 -9.32
C THR A 767 29.83 -57.64 -8.63
N LYS A 768 28.60 -58.11 -8.61
CA LYS A 768 27.53 -57.50 -7.80
C LYS A 768 27.44 -58.11 -6.40
N ASN A 769 28.09 -59.31 -6.22
CA ASN A 769 28.05 -60.06 -4.96
C ASN A 769 29.08 -59.52 -3.97
N THR A 770 28.84 -59.73 -2.68
CA THR A 770 29.76 -59.36 -1.58
C THR A 770 30.82 -60.39 -1.27
N SER A 771 30.93 -61.50 -2.11
CA SER A 771 31.95 -62.47 -2.10
C SER A 771 32.33 -62.92 -3.52
N TYR A 772 33.58 -63.34 -3.73
CA TYR A 772 34.06 -63.81 -5.01
C TYR A 772 35.23 -64.75 -4.82
N ILE A 773 35.33 -65.79 -5.71
CA ILE A 773 36.46 -66.76 -5.69
C ILE A 773 37.37 -66.39 -6.87
N LEU A 774 38.54 -65.90 -6.57
CA LEU A 774 39.65 -65.71 -7.51
C LEU A 774 40.26 -67.03 -7.84
N LYS A 775 40.34 -67.38 -9.11
CA LYS A 775 40.92 -68.72 -9.57
C LYS A 775 42.24 -68.47 -10.33
N SER A 776 42.99 -69.54 -10.55
CA SER A 776 44.23 -69.56 -11.34
C SER A 776 45.30 -68.62 -10.79
N ILE A 777 45.44 -68.57 -9.47
CA ILE A 777 46.56 -67.89 -8.78
C ILE A 777 47.68 -68.81 -8.51
N LYS A 778 48.93 -68.38 -8.79
CA LYS A 778 50.14 -69.22 -8.62
C LYS A 778 50.24 -69.73 -7.16
N ARG A 779 50.33 -71.05 -6.99
CA ARG A 779 50.45 -71.69 -5.69
C ARG A 779 51.74 -71.27 -4.96
N ASN A 780 51.71 -71.33 -3.63
CA ASN A 780 52.79 -70.94 -2.75
C ASN A 780 53.24 -69.48 -2.86
N THR A 781 52.49 -68.60 -3.58
CA THR A 781 52.72 -67.15 -3.58
C THR A 781 51.78 -66.46 -2.61
N THR A 782 52.19 -65.29 -2.17
CA THR A 782 51.29 -64.41 -1.36
C THR A 782 50.43 -63.61 -2.29
N CYS A 783 49.10 -63.77 -2.24
CA CYS A 783 48.09 -62.91 -2.93
C CYS A 783 47.71 -61.77 -2.07
N TYR A 784 47.82 -60.53 -2.61
CA TYR A 784 47.38 -59.26 -2.03
C TYR A 784 46.11 -58.90 -2.69
N VAL A 785 45.06 -58.51 -1.91
CA VAL A 785 43.73 -58.20 -2.40
C VAL A 785 43.24 -56.90 -1.80
N LYS A 786 42.63 -56.07 -2.61
CA LYS A 786 41.85 -54.87 -2.21
C LYS A 786 40.57 -54.82 -3.00
N VAL A 787 39.50 -54.20 -2.41
CA VAL A 787 38.20 -54.09 -3.02
C VAL A 787 37.72 -52.68 -2.93
N ARG A 788 36.97 -52.22 -3.95
CA ARG A 788 36.24 -50.97 -3.91
C ARG A 788 34.84 -51.13 -4.53
N ALA A 789 33.86 -50.37 -4.04
CA ALA A 789 32.57 -50.29 -4.69
C ALA A 789 32.59 -49.26 -5.80
N TYR A 790 31.68 -49.39 -6.77
CA TYR A 790 31.47 -48.36 -7.80
C TYR A 790 29.99 -48.12 -8.06
N LYS A 791 29.68 -46.93 -8.55
CA LYS A 791 28.39 -46.53 -9.14
C LYS A 791 28.61 -46.26 -10.62
N THR A 792 27.73 -46.76 -11.49
CA THR A 792 27.71 -46.36 -12.89
C THR A 792 26.89 -45.09 -13.02
N ILE A 793 27.51 -44.04 -13.53
CA ILE A 793 26.94 -42.71 -13.73
C ILE A 793 27.19 -42.35 -15.21
N ASP A 794 26.14 -42.05 -15.95
CA ASP A 794 26.23 -41.73 -17.39
C ASP A 794 27.16 -42.69 -18.17
N GLY A 795 26.97 -44.00 -17.98
CA GLY A 795 27.76 -45.06 -18.60
C GLY A 795 29.20 -45.27 -18.07
N LYS A 796 29.71 -44.34 -17.25
CA LYS A 796 31.05 -44.38 -16.66
C LYS A 796 31.02 -44.87 -15.21
N ARG A 797 32.06 -45.56 -14.77
CA ARG A 797 32.16 -46.04 -13.39
C ARG A 797 32.85 -45.02 -12.50
N ALA A 798 32.15 -44.55 -11.50
CA ALA A 798 32.65 -43.70 -10.43
C ALA A 798 33.00 -44.61 -9.21
N TYR A 799 34.23 -44.65 -8.84
CA TYR A 799 34.75 -45.57 -7.82
C TYR A 799 34.89 -44.88 -6.47
N GLY A 800 34.52 -45.62 -5.41
CA GLY A 800 34.93 -45.31 -4.04
C GLY A 800 36.37 -45.65 -3.76
N ALA A 801 36.86 -45.28 -2.61
CA ALA A 801 38.21 -45.64 -2.15
C ALA A 801 38.35 -47.15 -1.96
N TYR A 802 39.55 -47.65 -2.21
CA TYR A 802 39.86 -49.03 -1.94
C TYR A 802 39.82 -49.38 -0.44
N SER A 803 39.44 -50.63 -0.13
CA SER A 803 39.66 -51.24 1.19
C SER A 803 41.13 -51.24 1.59
N SER A 804 41.41 -51.47 2.85
CA SER A 804 42.72 -51.86 3.30
C SER A 804 43.12 -53.15 2.54
N VAL A 805 44.43 -53.31 2.24
CA VAL A 805 44.98 -54.50 1.57
C VAL A 805 44.93 -55.64 2.54
N SER A 806 44.38 -56.76 2.11
CA SER A 806 44.50 -58.07 2.80
C SER A 806 45.41 -59.01 2.01
N LYS A 807 46.13 -59.91 2.71
CA LYS A 807 47.02 -60.86 2.10
C LYS A 807 46.74 -62.29 2.56
N VAL A 808 47.00 -63.29 1.69
CA VAL A 808 46.87 -64.68 2.01
C VAL A 808 47.90 -65.47 1.23
N LYS A 809 48.48 -66.53 1.82
CA LYS A 809 49.35 -67.50 1.10
C LYS A 809 48.45 -68.48 0.34
N VAL A 810 48.64 -68.60 -0.95
CA VAL A 810 47.82 -69.45 -1.85
C VAL A 810 48.18 -70.88 -1.71
N LYS A 811 47.19 -71.80 -1.46
CA LYS A 811 47.33 -73.21 -1.39
C LYS A 811 47.65 -73.88 -2.71
#